data_651364ea67c7569fc906b4a69017f9cb
#
_entry.id   651364ea67c7569fc906b4a69017f9cb
#
_cell.length_a   1.000
_cell.length_b   1.000
_cell.length_c   1.000
_cell.angle_alpha   90.00
_cell.angle_beta   90.00
_cell.angle_gamma   90.00
#
_symmetry.space_group_name_H-M   'P 1'
#
loop_
_entity.id
_entity.type
_entity.pdbx_description
1 polymer ?
#
loop_
_entity_poly.entity_id
_entity_poly.type
_entity_poly.pdbx_seq_one_letter_code
_entity_poly.pdbx_strand_id
1 'polypeptide(L)'
;MEILQEKALLSIKGKIGKILLVLAGLLLGILFSYCNDKEGPSGFAHVLMLDNSFSPQLMKVPESATIEFINVGGNPHNAISADGSWSTEKTFGNLVMNRGQKTKVTYPQKGVYPYYCSFHATKDAKQGMVGTVVVGDVSYETSKTGKKIEPITKWTGVTRNVPKQYPTIQNAVDAANPGDLVLVEKGIYREQVTVTTPYLIIRGVSRNDVILDGEFVRANGIMVMGADGVAIENMTARNYQLNGFFWTSLKGYRGSYLTAYNNGDYGIYAFDSVDGLLENSYASGSPDSGFYIGQCYPCNAVIRDVTAEYNALGYSGTNSGGELYIIRSLWKNNIVGLAPNSLDRELLPPERETTIVANLILDNNYKDAPIGALEYPSFGNGILIPGGRGNRIERNLIGNHVNNGIGLLLNLDDNVWLAHDNIVKDNIIFNSGRADISLSGPMSKGNCFSGNKFRTTLPPLLEELSSCDGIRFPQGSDLSFVFGAASMMIDAADGDFPHSSYKKQPIPVSQLEMPEELFTKSEPAYNVFEKNKPNLANVDLPQEANEILKQIGVNKSSSLGILATIQPFTFGSFLYHWIGFLLPYMMFITWVSMSLYDINNRTDLGTNALPISLLVVFLPFIGAFYYLIFGKSTLPKWFRYTIVFGSLVIFMALISFTGIIIAKGIGGKQLE
;
A
#
# COMPACT_ATOMS: atom_id res chain seq x y z
N MET A 1 -7.36 -37.94 24.43
CA MET A 1 -7.50 -37.68 22.99
C MET A 1 -8.86 -37.07 22.66
N GLU A 2 -9.96 -37.56 23.17
CA GLU A 2 -11.31 -36.99 22.96
C GLU A 2 -11.47 -35.56 23.47
N ILE A 3 -10.94 -35.21 24.65
CA ILE A 3 -11.02 -33.84 25.23
C ILE A 3 -10.26 -32.82 24.40
N LEU A 4 -9.18 -33.21 23.72
CA LEU A 4 -8.42 -32.33 22.80
C LEU A 4 -9.15 -32.15 21.47
N GLN A 5 -9.84 -33.17 20.99
CA GLN A 5 -10.70 -33.08 19.79
C GLN A 5 -11.95 -32.23 20.05
N GLU A 6 -12.55 -32.31 21.22
CA GLU A 6 -13.72 -31.50 21.59
C GLU A 6 -13.36 -30.02 21.76
N LYS A 7 -12.21 -29.69 22.37
CA LYS A 7 -11.69 -28.32 22.47
C LYS A 7 -11.31 -27.75 21.11
N ALA A 8 -10.72 -28.54 20.21
CA ALA A 8 -10.42 -28.10 18.85
C ALA A 8 -11.72 -27.86 18.05
N LEU A 9 -12.73 -28.69 18.20
CA LEU A 9 -14.03 -28.54 17.53
C LEU A 9 -14.81 -27.32 18.03
N LEU A 10 -14.75 -27.01 19.32
CA LEU A 10 -15.34 -25.82 19.93
C LEU A 10 -14.61 -24.54 19.50
N SER A 11 -13.28 -24.55 19.38
CA SER A 11 -12.48 -23.47 18.85
C SER A 11 -12.81 -23.17 17.38
N ILE A 12 -12.95 -24.22 16.55
CA ILE A 12 -13.34 -24.09 15.13
C ILE A 12 -14.75 -23.53 14.98
N LYS A 13 -15.73 -24.00 15.80
CA LYS A 13 -17.09 -23.47 15.79
C LYS A 13 -17.14 -21.99 16.22
N GLY A 14 -16.32 -21.58 17.19
CA GLY A 14 -16.20 -20.19 17.63
C GLY A 14 -15.60 -19.29 16.54
N LYS A 15 -14.56 -19.75 15.86
CA LYS A 15 -13.94 -19.02 14.74
C LYS A 15 -14.88 -18.87 13.54
N ILE A 16 -15.59 -19.93 13.15
CA ILE A 16 -16.59 -19.87 12.06
C ILE A 16 -17.72 -18.89 12.39
N GLY A 17 -18.21 -18.87 13.63
CA GLY A 17 -19.21 -17.89 14.06
C GLY A 17 -18.72 -16.45 13.97
N LYS A 18 -17.48 -16.18 14.37
CA LYS A 18 -16.84 -14.85 14.24
C LYS A 18 -16.65 -14.47 12.76
N ILE A 19 -16.20 -15.39 11.91
CA ILE A 19 -16.06 -15.17 10.45
C ILE A 19 -17.40 -14.79 9.82
N LEU A 20 -18.48 -15.50 10.14
CA LEU A 20 -19.80 -15.19 9.64
C LEU A 20 -20.32 -13.83 10.11
N LEU A 21 -20.03 -13.44 11.35
CA LEU A 21 -20.36 -12.13 11.91
C LEU A 21 -19.58 -11.00 11.22
N VAL A 22 -18.30 -11.19 10.95
CA VAL A 22 -17.46 -10.21 10.23
C VAL A 22 -17.90 -10.09 8.77
N LEU A 23 -18.22 -11.20 8.11
CA LEU A 23 -18.75 -11.19 6.74
C LEU A 23 -20.13 -10.55 6.66
N ALA A 24 -20.99 -10.78 7.65
CA ALA A 24 -22.28 -10.10 7.76
C ALA A 24 -22.10 -8.59 8.03
N GLY A 25 -21.12 -8.21 8.85
CA GLY A 25 -20.74 -6.83 9.11
C GLY A 25 -20.16 -6.12 7.87
N LEU A 26 -19.30 -6.81 7.12
CA LEU A 26 -18.76 -6.31 5.85
C LEU A 26 -19.85 -6.15 4.78
N LEU A 27 -20.74 -7.12 4.65
CA LEU A 27 -21.90 -7.05 3.74
C LEU A 27 -22.88 -5.93 4.16
N LEU A 28 -23.15 -5.78 5.44
CA LEU A 28 -23.94 -4.67 5.98
C LEU A 28 -23.22 -3.34 5.79
N GLY A 29 -21.91 -3.26 6.02
CA GLY A 29 -21.11 -2.05 5.78
C GLY A 29 -21.14 -1.62 4.31
N ILE A 30 -21.01 -2.54 3.37
CA ILE A 30 -21.15 -2.28 1.93
C ILE A 30 -22.58 -1.79 1.60
N LEU A 31 -23.60 -2.39 2.19
CA LEU A 31 -25.00 -1.96 2.01
C LEU A 31 -25.27 -0.59 2.62
N PHE A 32 -24.71 -0.28 3.79
CA PHE A 32 -24.86 1.03 4.43
C PHE A 32 -24.03 2.12 3.74
N SER A 33 -22.87 1.80 3.16
CA SER A 33 -22.09 2.77 2.36
C SER A 33 -22.82 3.16 1.07
N TYR A 34 -23.60 2.27 0.48
CA TYR A 34 -24.44 2.58 -0.69
C TYR A 34 -25.73 3.35 -0.35
N CYS A 35 -26.18 3.34 0.90
CA CYS A 35 -27.40 4.04 1.34
C CYS A 35 -27.13 5.40 2.00
N ASN A 36 -25.88 5.78 2.21
CA ASN A 36 -25.52 7.10 2.73
C ASN A 36 -25.23 8.08 1.59
N ASP A 37 -26.25 8.40 0.79
CA ASP A 37 -26.25 9.63 0.04
C ASP A 37 -26.37 10.81 1.01
N LYS A 38 -25.25 11.52 1.17
CA LYS A 38 -25.15 12.96 1.39
C LYS A 38 -26.17 13.60 2.33
N GLU A 39 -26.14 13.27 3.58
CA GLU A 39 -26.25 14.31 4.59
C GLU A 39 -24.86 14.43 5.26
N GLY A 40 -24.10 15.43 4.84
CA GLY A 40 -22.96 15.90 5.60
C GLY A 40 -23.42 16.15 7.03
N PRO A 41 -22.61 15.87 8.07
CA PRO A 41 -23.03 15.99 9.45
C PRO A 41 -23.59 17.38 9.69
N SER A 42 -24.79 17.40 10.23
CA SER A 42 -25.63 18.57 10.43
C SER A 42 -24.86 19.78 11.01
N GLY A 43 -24.72 20.84 10.23
CA GLY A 43 -24.52 22.20 10.74
C GLY A 43 -23.11 22.66 10.99
N PHE A 44 -22.05 21.87 10.74
CA PHE A 44 -20.66 22.30 10.90
C PHE A 44 -19.87 22.18 9.60
N ALA A 45 -18.98 23.15 9.36
CA ALA A 45 -17.95 23.01 8.34
C ALA A 45 -16.89 22.00 8.82
N HIS A 46 -16.35 21.18 7.92
CA HIS A 46 -15.37 20.15 8.25
C HIS A 46 -14.04 20.40 7.54
N VAL A 47 -12.96 20.14 8.25
CA VAL A 47 -11.62 19.97 7.67
C VAL A 47 -11.17 18.54 7.94
N LEU A 48 -10.96 17.77 6.90
CA LEU A 48 -10.40 16.44 6.97
C LEU A 48 -8.88 16.56 7.05
N MET A 49 -8.27 15.86 7.97
CA MET A 49 -6.82 15.64 8.04
C MET A 49 -6.54 14.33 7.33
N LEU A 50 -6.10 14.43 6.08
CA LEU A 50 -5.61 13.34 5.26
C LEU A 50 -4.12 13.12 5.58
N ASP A 51 -3.55 12.03 5.10
CA ASP A 51 -2.11 11.84 5.27
C ASP A 51 -1.35 12.97 4.56
N ASN A 52 -0.64 13.76 5.38
CA ASN A 52 0.15 14.93 5.01
C ASN A 52 -0.59 16.09 4.28
N SER A 53 -1.91 16.15 4.34
CA SER A 53 -2.67 17.26 3.77
C SER A 53 -3.96 17.56 4.55
N PHE A 54 -4.48 18.79 4.42
CA PHE A 54 -5.81 19.16 4.89
C PHE A 54 -6.77 19.31 3.71
N SER A 55 -8.01 18.86 3.87
CA SER A 55 -9.05 18.99 2.84
C SER A 55 -10.33 19.59 3.43
N PRO A 56 -10.80 20.75 2.92
CA PRO A 56 -10.12 21.62 1.97
C PRO A 56 -8.93 22.36 2.61
N GLN A 57 -7.90 22.67 1.81
CA GLN A 57 -6.77 23.48 2.27
C GLN A 57 -7.16 24.95 2.54
N LEU A 58 -8.13 25.46 1.81
CA LEU A 58 -8.71 26.79 2.00
C LEU A 58 -10.19 26.65 2.30
N MET A 59 -10.60 27.11 3.46
CA MET A 59 -12.00 27.14 3.88
C MET A 59 -12.46 28.55 4.17
N LYS A 60 -13.60 28.96 3.59
CA LYS A 60 -14.25 30.24 3.89
C LYS A 60 -15.50 30.00 4.72
N VAL A 61 -15.60 30.67 5.85
CA VAL A 61 -16.71 30.51 6.79
C VAL A 61 -17.19 31.88 7.31
N PRO A 62 -18.45 32.01 7.77
CA PRO A 62 -18.94 33.22 8.43
C PRO A 62 -18.27 33.43 9.79
N GLU A 63 -18.41 34.63 10.35
CA GLU A 63 -17.99 34.91 11.72
C GLU A 63 -18.68 34.00 12.72
N SER A 64 -18.00 33.65 13.81
CA SER A 64 -18.47 32.72 14.83
C SER A 64 -18.70 31.27 14.34
N ALA A 65 -18.20 30.93 13.15
CA ALA A 65 -18.26 29.56 12.66
C ALA A 65 -17.44 28.60 13.54
N THR A 66 -17.96 27.41 13.69
CA THR A 66 -17.24 26.29 14.31
C THR A 66 -16.86 25.30 13.21
N ILE A 67 -15.60 24.93 13.15
CA ILE A 67 -15.05 23.94 12.22
C ILE A 67 -14.71 22.69 13.00
N GLU A 68 -15.15 21.54 12.51
CA GLU A 68 -14.75 20.24 13.05
C GLU A 68 -13.57 19.72 12.25
N PHE A 69 -12.43 19.49 12.92
CA PHE A 69 -11.26 18.82 12.38
C PHE A 69 -11.38 17.33 12.64
N ILE A 70 -11.24 16.52 11.59
CA ILE A 70 -11.41 15.05 11.65
C ILE A 70 -10.16 14.41 11.06
N ASN A 71 -9.45 13.59 11.81
CA ASN A 71 -8.39 12.78 11.23
C ASN A 71 -8.99 11.55 10.54
N VAL A 72 -8.92 11.53 9.22
CA VAL A 72 -9.32 10.41 8.36
C VAL A 72 -8.11 9.68 7.78
N GLY A 73 -6.91 10.26 7.90
CA GLY A 73 -5.64 9.67 7.50
C GLY A 73 -5.23 8.46 8.37
N GLY A 74 -4.28 7.69 7.90
CA GLY A 74 -3.68 6.57 8.64
C GLY A 74 -2.75 7.05 9.75
N ASN A 75 -2.07 8.17 9.53
CA ASN A 75 -1.09 8.74 10.45
C ASN A 75 -1.71 9.64 11.51
N PRO A 76 -1.06 9.80 12.69
CA PRO A 76 -1.45 10.78 13.68
C PRO A 76 -1.19 12.21 13.19
N HIS A 77 -2.18 13.09 13.32
CA HIS A 77 -2.09 14.49 12.89
C HIS A 77 -2.53 15.45 13.98
N ASN A 78 -2.16 16.72 13.82
CA ASN A 78 -2.71 17.85 14.57
C ASN A 78 -2.88 19.07 13.65
N ALA A 79 -3.56 20.09 14.14
CA ALA A 79 -3.65 21.38 13.47
C ALA A 79 -3.33 22.49 14.51
N ILE A 80 -2.36 23.33 14.18
CA ILE A 80 -1.88 24.42 15.05
C ILE A 80 -1.91 25.71 14.23
N SER A 81 -2.51 26.78 14.74
CA SER A 81 -2.48 28.08 14.08
C SER A 81 -1.05 28.62 13.99
N ALA A 82 -0.71 29.27 12.89
CA ALA A 82 0.63 29.85 12.67
C ALA A 82 1.01 30.91 13.73
N ASP A 83 0.01 31.60 14.29
CA ASP A 83 0.18 32.58 15.38
C ASP A 83 0.09 31.98 16.79
N GLY A 84 -0.12 30.67 16.90
CA GLY A 84 -0.25 29.97 18.18
C GLY A 84 -1.56 30.22 18.94
N SER A 85 -2.52 30.94 18.35
CA SER A 85 -3.77 31.33 19.00
C SER A 85 -4.66 30.12 19.33
N TRP A 86 -4.66 29.08 18.49
CA TRP A 86 -5.41 27.85 18.71
C TRP A 86 -4.62 26.61 18.24
N SER A 87 -5.02 25.46 18.77
CA SER A 87 -4.55 24.16 18.29
C SER A 87 -5.59 23.07 18.58
N THR A 88 -5.58 22.02 17.79
CA THR A 88 -6.38 20.81 18.08
C THR A 88 -5.93 20.15 19.39
N GLU A 89 -4.66 20.29 19.79
CA GLU A 89 -4.17 19.84 21.10
C GLU A 89 -4.95 20.47 22.25
N LYS A 90 -5.19 21.79 22.20
CA LYS A 90 -5.92 22.50 23.26
C LYS A 90 -7.39 22.06 23.35
N THR A 91 -8.01 21.72 22.22
CA THR A 91 -9.44 21.36 22.15
C THR A 91 -9.69 19.87 22.30
N PHE A 92 -8.77 19.03 21.89
CA PHE A 92 -8.86 17.57 21.96
C PHE A 92 -8.26 17.00 23.25
N GLY A 93 -7.26 17.68 23.82
CA GLY A 93 -6.58 17.27 25.04
C GLY A 93 -5.37 16.36 24.86
N ASN A 94 -5.02 16.02 23.63
CA ASN A 94 -3.81 15.27 23.28
C ASN A 94 -3.08 15.96 22.13
N LEU A 95 -1.74 15.79 22.09
CA LEU A 95 -0.88 16.38 21.06
C LEU A 95 -1.28 15.96 19.65
N VAL A 96 -1.71 14.72 19.49
CA VAL A 96 -2.09 14.13 18.21
C VAL A 96 -3.50 13.56 18.24
N MET A 97 -4.13 13.56 17.09
CA MET A 97 -5.39 12.89 16.82
C MET A 97 -5.12 11.68 15.92
N ASN A 98 -5.52 10.51 16.37
CA ASN A 98 -5.48 9.28 15.57
C ASN A 98 -6.70 9.20 14.65
N ARG A 99 -6.66 8.29 13.68
CA ARG A 99 -7.75 8.06 12.74
C ARG A 99 -9.12 7.95 13.43
N GLY A 100 -10.12 8.61 12.85
CA GLY A 100 -11.49 8.65 13.34
C GLY A 100 -11.71 9.63 14.49
N GLN A 101 -10.65 10.19 15.08
CA GLN A 101 -10.77 11.20 16.13
C GLN A 101 -11.07 12.57 15.54
N LYS A 102 -11.86 13.35 16.28
CA LYS A 102 -12.33 14.67 15.86
C LYS A 102 -12.39 15.65 17.00
N THR A 103 -12.24 16.93 16.68
CA THR A 103 -12.36 18.04 17.61
C THR A 103 -12.89 19.29 16.91
N LYS A 104 -13.37 20.26 17.68
CA LYS A 104 -14.00 21.48 17.18
C LYS A 104 -13.18 22.71 17.56
N VAL A 105 -13.00 23.60 16.58
CA VAL A 105 -12.38 24.92 16.76
C VAL A 105 -13.38 26.00 16.33
N THR A 106 -13.64 26.98 17.19
CA THR A 106 -14.54 28.09 16.91
C THR A 106 -13.75 29.35 16.60
N TYR A 107 -14.13 30.04 15.54
CA TYR A 107 -13.48 31.28 15.04
C TYR A 107 -14.38 32.49 15.31
N PRO A 108 -14.22 33.17 16.45
CA PRO A 108 -15.16 34.23 16.85
C PRO A 108 -14.99 35.55 16.09
N GLN A 109 -13.85 35.76 15.46
CA GLN A 109 -13.50 37.03 14.82
C GLN A 109 -13.22 36.87 13.33
N LYS A 110 -13.55 37.91 12.56
CA LYS A 110 -13.19 38.07 11.17
C LYS A 110 -11.66 38.08 11.00
N GLY A 111 -11.14 37.30 10.04
CA GLY A 111 -9.70 37.24 9.79
C GLY A 111 -9.26 36.08 8.90
N VAL A 112 -7.96 35.99 8.70
CA VAL A 112 -7.29 34.91 7.99
C VAL A 112 -6.48 34.11 8.99
N TYR A 113 -6.72 32.81 9.07
CA TYR A 113 -6.15 31.91 10.06
C TYR A 113 -5.38 30.78 9.37
N PRO A 114 -4.11 30.97 9.01
CA PRO A 114 -3.26 29.89 8.52
C PRO A 114 -2.92 28.94 9.66
N TYR A 115 -2.85 27.64 9.34
CA TYR A 115 -2.54 26.59 10.30
C TYR A 115 -1.72 25.47 9.64
N TYR A 116 -1.11 24.62 10.46
CA TYR A 116 -0.19 23.58 10.02
C TYR A 116 -0.25 22.35 10.93
N CYS A 117 0.17 21.19 10.43
CA CYS A 117 0.47 20.01 11.22
C CYS A 117 1.92 20.06 11.69
N SER A 118 2.19 19.96 12.99
CA SER A 118 3.55 20.10 13.55
C SER A 118 4.51 18.98 13.15
N PHE A 119 3.98 17.87 12.64
CA PHE A 119 4.77 16.71 12.20
C PHE A 119 5.15 16.78 10.72
N HIS A 120 4.33 17.48 9.90
CA HIS A 120 4.39 17.41 8.45
C HIS A 120 4.47 18.79 7.76
N ALA A 121 4.73 19.87 8.52
CA ALA A 121 4.76 21.21 7.95
C ALA A 121 5.73 22.17 8.68
N THR A 122 6.07 23.29 8.02
CA THR A 122 6.78 24.39 8.66
C THR A 122 5.89 25.17 9.63
N LYS A 123 6.47 25.68 10.73
CA LYS A 123 5.72 26.41 11.78
C LYS A 123 5.08 27.71 11.29
N ASP A 124 5.57 28.28 10.20
CA ASP A 124 4.99 29.48 9.58
C ASP A 124 3.79 29.16 8.66
N ALA A 125 3.36 27.92 8.63
CA ALA A 125 2.25 27.38 7.81
C ALA A 125 2.37 27.71 6.31
N LYS A 126 3.60 27.70 5.77
CA LYS A 126 3.84 27.98 4.34
C LYS A 126 4.11 26.75 3.50
N GLN A 127 4.67 25.71 4.10
CA GLN A 127 5.08 24.50 3.38
C GLN A 127 4.70 23.23 4.13
N GLY A 128 4.42 22.17 3.38
CA GLY A 128 3.97 20.87 3.89
C GLY A 128 2.46 20.80 4.13
N MET A 129 2.03 20.07 5.15
CA MET A 129 0.63 19.91 5.53
C MET A 129 0.09 21.19 6.18
N VAL A 130 -0.40 22.09 5.35
CA VAL A 130 -0.88 23.41 5.74
C VAL A 130 -2.30 23.67 5.24
N GLY A 131 -3.02 24.53 5.95
CA GLY A 131 -4.35 24.99 5.56
C GLY A 131 -4.62 26.43 6.00
N THR A 132 -5.70 27.01 5.51
CA THR A 132 -6.12 28.38 5.87
C THR A 132 -7.62 28.44 6.04
N VAL A 133 -8.08 29.01 7.16
CA VAL A 133 -9.47 29.38 7.38
C VAL A 133 -9.61 30.89 7.20
N VAL A 134 -10.53 31.30 6.32
CA VAL A 134 -10.91 32.69 6.09
C VAL A 134 -12.28 32.92 6.70
N VAL A 135 -12.34 33.77 7.71
CA VAL A 135 -13.55 34.05 8.49
C VAL A 135 -14.13 35.41 8.11
N GLY A 136 -15.39 35.42 7.69
CA GLY A 136 -16.07 36.64 7.26
C GLY A 136 -15.65 37.12 5.88
N ASP A 137 -16.09 38.33 5.52
CA ASP A 137 -15.73 38.96 4.23
C ASP A 137 -14.33 39.61 4.33
N VAL A 138 -13.31 38.79 4.07
CA VAL A 138 -11.90 39.19 4.01
C VAL A 138 -11.36 38.82 2.66
N SER A 139 -10.71 39.76 1.98
CA SER A 139 -9.94 39.46 0.77
C SER A 139 -8.74 38.60 1.16
N TYR A 140 -8.67 37.39 0.64
CA TYR A 140 -7.53 36.51 0.79
C TYR A 140 -7.04 36.12 -0.60
N GLU A 141 -5.87 36.60 -0.94
CA GLU A 141 -5.13 36.13 -2.10
C GLU A 141 -4.24 34.97 -1.63
N THR A 142 -4.42 33.80 -2.23
CA THR A 142 -3.46 32.70 -2.08
C THR A 142 -2.12 33.22 -2.58
N SER A 143 -1.20 33.51 -1.68
CA SER A 143 0.14 33.96 -2.04
C SER A 143 0.87 32.82 -2.77
N LYS A 144 0.72 32.75 -4.08
CA LYS A 144 1.63 32.02 -4.97
C LYS A 144 2.96 32.79 -5.09
N THR A 145 3.56 33.16 -3.98
CA THR A 145 4.78 33.96 -4.00
C THR A 145 5.92 33.27 -3.25
N GLY A 146 6.31 32.09 -3.73
CA GLY A 146 7.74 31.86 -3.75
C GLY A 146 8.29 32.54 -5.01
N LYS A 147 9.27 33.45 -4.89
CA LYS A 147 10.04 33.94 -6.02
C LYS A 147 10.55 32.68 -6.74
N LYS A 148 10.08 32.43 -7.97
CA LYS A 148 10.50 31.24 -8.72
C LYS A 148 12.01 31.33 -8.89
N ILE A 149 12.75 30.54 -8.11
CA ILE A 149 14.20 30.46 -8.24
C ILE A 149 14.46 29.70 -9.53
N GLU A 150 15.23 30.27 -10.43
CA GLU A 150 15.66 29.60 -11.67
C GLU A 150 16.42 28.31 -11.29
N PRO A 151 16.16 27.20 -12.01
CA PRO A 151 16.76 25.93 -11.69
C PRO A 151 18.28 25.97 -11.68
N ILE A 152 18.88 25.49 -10.59
CA ILE A 152 20.33 25.36 -10.45
C ILE A 152 20.70 23.92 -10.80
N THR A 153 21.42 23.75 -11.89
CA THR A 153 21.74 22.43 -12.46
C THR A 153 23.14 21.93 -12.11
N LYS A 154 23.95 22.77 -11.45
CA LYS A 154 25.33 22.45 -11.06
C LYS A 154 25.63 23.00 -9.67
N TRP A 155 26.56 22.35 -8.98
CA TRP A 155 27.11 22.85 -7.75
C TRP A 155 27.74 24.25 -7.95
N THR A 156 27.49 25.17 -7.03
CA THR A 156 27.97 26.54 -7.07
C THR A 156 29.46 26.70 -6.74
N GLY A 157 30.12 25.64 -6.26
CA GLY A 157 31.49 25.66 -5.76
C GLY A 157 31.59 25.94 -4.26
N VAL A 158 30.51 26.29 -3.58
CA VAL A 158 30.51 26.56 -2.14
C VAL A 158 30.22 25.26 -1.36
N THR A 159 31.14 24.94 -0.44
CA THR A 159 30.96 23.82 0.50
C THR A 159 30.85 24.33 1.93
N ARG A 160 29.85 23.84 2.65
CA ARG A 160 29.61 24.12 4.07
C ARG A 160 29.92 22.88 4.88
N ASN A 161 31.04 22.90 5.61
CA ASN A 161 31.53 21.71 6.31
C ASN A 161 30.96 21.61 7.73
N VAL A 162 30.43 20.43 8.05
CA VAL A 162 29.91 20.08 9.38
C VAL A 162 30.79 18.98 9.98
N PRO A 163 31.28 19.09 11.23
CA PRO A 163 31.07 20.19 12.17
C PRO A 163 32.11 21.32 12.09
N LYS A 164 33.05 21.27 11.13
CA LYS A 164 34.21 22.18 11.10
C LYS A 164 33.86 23.67 11.00
N GLN A 165 32.87 24.02 10.19
CA GLN A 165 32.39 25.40 9.99
C GLN A 165 31.06 25.65 10.70
N TYR A 166 30.22 24.65 10.73
CA TYR A 166 28.89 24.70 11.33
C TYR A 166 28.74 23.56 12.34
N PRO A 167 28.38 23.85 13.59
CA PRO A 167 28.36 22.83 14.65
C PRO A 167 27.31 21.72 14.42
N THR A 168 26.25 22.02 13.66
CA THR A 168 25.16 21.08 13.34
C THR A 168 24.86 21.09 11.84
N ILE A 169 24.20 20.04 11.35
CA ILE A 169 23.72 19.97 9.97
C ILE A 169 22.66 21.06 9.75
N GLN A 170 21.74 21.27 10.71
CA GLN A 170 20.73 22.31 10.60
C GLN A 170 21.36 23.71 10.44
N ASN A 171 22.40 24.05 11.22
CA ASN A 171 23.05 25.34 11.09
C ASN A 171 23.69 25.55 9.70
N ALA A 172 24.25 24.48 9.12
CA ALA A 172 24.80 24.54 7.76
C ALA A 172 23.71 24.72 6.71
N VAL A 173 22.58 24.01 6.86
CA VAL A 173 21.40 24.13 5.99
C VAL A 173 20.77 25.51 6.06
N ASP A 174 20.61 26.07 7.27
CA ASP A 174 20.06 27.42 7.48
C ASP A 174 20.93 28.53 6.86
N ALA A 175 22.25 28.32 6.84
CA ALA A 175 23.19 29.25 6.24
C ALA A 175 23.38 29.03 4.73
N ALA A 176 22.82 27.96 4.15
CA ALA A 176 23.07 27.58 2.77
C ALA A 176 22.25 28.41 1.76
N ASN A 177 22.88 28.67 0.61
CA ASN A 177 22.20 29.23 -0.56
C ASN A 177 21.89 28.12 -1.57
N PRO A 178 20.89 28.31 -2.44
CA PRO A 178 20.60 27.35 -3.51
C PRO A 178 21.86 26.99 -4.32
N GLY A 179 22.08 25.68 -4.49
CA GLY A 179 23.24 25.12 -5.20
C GLY A 179 24.47 24.85 -4.32
N ASP A 180 24.42 25.14 -3.02
CA ASP A 180 25.52 24.81 -2.10
C ASP A 180 25.56 23.31 -1.75
N LEU A 181 26.77 22.86 -1.38
CA LEU A 181 27.01 21.53 -0.83
C LEU A 181 27.16 21.63 0.69
N VAL A 182 26.31 20.96 1.44
CA VAL A 182 26.51 20.69 2.87
C VAL A 182 27.24 19.36 3.00
N LEU A 183 28.51 19.41 3.36
CA LEU A 183 29.37 18.22 3.52
C LEU A 183 29.48 17.88 5.01
N VAL A 184 29.05 16.66 5.34
CA VAL A 184 28.94 16.19 6.72
C VAL A 184 30.06 15.17 6.98
N GLU A 185 30.93 15.47 7.93
CA GLU A 185 32.03 14.62 8.39
C GLU A 185 31.49 13.45 9.25
N LYS A 186 32.36 12.44 9.47
CA LYS A 186 32.04 11.29 10.31
C LYS A 186 31.62 11.72 11.72
N GLY A 187 30.52 11.15 12.18
CA GLY A 187 29.98 11.45 13.51
C GLY A 187 28.55 10.97 13.70
N ILE A 188 28.09 11.05 14.95
CA ILE A 188 26.70 10.80 15.31
C ILE A 188 26.04 12.15 15.60
N TYR A 189 25.05 12.51 14.76
CA TYR A 189 24.33 13.77 14.79
C TYR A 189 22.94 13.54 15.40
N ARG A 190 22.74 14.06 16.65
CA ARG A 190 21.48 13.90 17.38
C ARG A 190 20.58 15.09 17.14
N GLU A 191 20.13 15.20 15.90
CA GLU A 191 19.31 16.33 15.44
C GLU A 191 18.21 15.87 14.47
N GLN A 192 17.24 16.73 14.26
CA GLN A 192 16.27 16.68 13.18
C GLN A 192 16.58 17.84 12.26
N VAL A 193 16.71 17.58 10.97
CA VAL A 193 17.08 18.59 9.97
C VAL A 193 15.86 18.90 9.10
N THR A 194 15.52 20.18 8.98
CA THR A 194 14.47 20.67 8.09
C THR A 194 15.09 21.51 6.98
N VAL A 195 14.81 21.15 5.73
CA VAL A 195 15.37 21.78 4.53
C VAL A 195 14.26 22.49 3.78
N THR A 196 14.40 23.81 3.64
CA THR A 196 13.47 24.66 2.86
C THR A 196 14.19 25.45 1.77
N THR A 197 15.53 25.38 1.71
CA THR A 197 16.34 25.96 0.66
C THR A 197 16.44 24.99 -0.52
N PRO A 198 16.02 25.38 -1.73
CA PRO A 198 16.04 24.49 -2.89
C PRO A 198 17.45 24.28 -3.43
N TYR A 199 17.58 23.22 -4.24
CA TYR A 199 18.81 22.86 -4.95
C TYR A 199 20.02 22.58 -4.06
N LEU A 200 19.83 22.24 -2.79
CA LEU A 200 20.91 21.82 -1.91
C LEU A 200 21.38 20.41 -2.20
N ILE A 201 22.65 20.18 -1.97
CA ILE A 201 23.24 18.85 -1.90
C ILE A 201 23.68 18.62 -0.46
N ILE A 202 23.13 17.63 0.23
CA ILE A 202 23.50 17.26 1.59
C ILE A 202 24.16 15.89 1.50
N ARG A 203 25.45 15.84 1.78
CA ARG A 203 26.27 14.64 1.57
C ARG A 203 27.12 14.30 2.78
N GLY A 204 27.05 13.04 3.23
CA GLY A 204 28.00 12.49 4.18
C GLY A 204 29.31 12.05 3.50
N VAL A 205 30.43 12.19 4.19
CA VAL A 205 31.72 11.65 3.70
C VAL A 205 31.76 10.11 3.73
N SER A 206 30.92 9.47 4.53
CA SER A 206 30.82 8.02 4.63
C SER A 206 29.38 7.63 4.99
N ARG A 207 28.80 6.72 4.24
CA ARG A 207 27.45 6.21 4.48
C ARG A 207 27.31 5.56 5.85
N ASN A 208 28.32 4.84 6.27
CA ASN A 208 28.31 4.05 7.50
C ASN A 208 28.73 4.84 8.75
N ASP A 209 29.47 5.95 8.58
CA ASP A 209 30.02 6.71 9.70
C ASP A 209 29.37 8.08 9.90
N VAL A 210 28.55 8.57 8.96
CA VAL A 210 27.75 9.77 9.10
C VAL A 210 26.33 9.34 9.48
N ILE A 211 26.00 9.46 10.76
CA ILE A 211 24.80 8.87 11.33
C ILE A 211 23.95 9.97 11.98
N LEU A 212 22.74 10.19 11.43
CA LEU A 212 21.70 10.92 12.12
C LEU A 212 20.95 9.96 13.05
N ASP A 213 20.88 10.28 14.34
CA ASP A 213 20.26 9.44 15.35
C ASP A 213 19.14 10.18 16.07
N GLY A 214 17.91 9.71 15.87
CA GLY A 214 16.70 10.26 16.48
C GLY A 214 16.53 9.91 17.94
N GLU A 215 17.31 8.95 18.47
CA GLU A 215 17.24 8.47 19.86
C GLU A 215 15.81 8.06 20.28
N PHE A 216 14.93 7.78 19.31
CA PHE A 216 13.49 7.51 19.47
C PHE A 216 12.70 8.65 20.15
N VAL A 217 13.23 9.89 20.07
CA VAL A 217 12.60 11.09 20.65
C VAL A 217 12.39 12.19 19.62
N ARG A 218 13.10 12.14 18.47
CA ARG A 218 12.96 13.10 17.37
C ARG A 218 12.07 12.52 16.28
N ALA A 219 11.28 13.38 15.62
CA ALA A 219 10.29 12.93 14.65
C ALA A 219 10.94 12.42 13.35
N ASN A 220 11.72 13.25 12.66
CA ASN A 220 12.29 12.92 11.36
C ASN A 220 13.82 13.13 11.34
N GLY A 221 14.54 12.40 10.50
CA GLY A 221 15.97 12.63 10.26
C GLY A 221 16.19 13.88 9.43
N ILE A 222 16.16 13.78 8.11
CA ILE A 222 16.17 14.94 7.21
C ILE A 222 14.82 15.06 6.52
N MET A 223 14.15 16.18 6.69
CA MET A 223 12.87 16.49 6.08
C MET A 223 13.02 17.68 5.13
N VAL A 224 12.75 17.45 3.84
CA VAL A 224 12.77 18.46 2.77
C VAL A 224 11.35 18.86 2.44
N MET A 225 11.00 20.14 2.62
CA MET A 225 9.65 20.63 2.42
C MET A 225 9.59 21.76 1.40
N GLY A 226 8.86 21.54 0.30
CA GLY A 226 8.65 22.55 -0.74
C GLY A 226 9.95 23.11 -1.36
N ALA A 227 11.06 22.41 -1.20
CA ALA A 227 12.37 22.83 -1.67
C ALA A 227 12.80 21.97 -2.87
N ASP A 228 12.61 22.49 -4.06
CA ASP A 228 12.92 21.80 -5.31
C ASP A 228 14.40 21.42 -5.42
N GLY A 229 14.69 20.30 -6.04
CA GLY A 229 16.04 19.94 -6.47
C GLY A 229 17.00 19.51 -5.36
N VAL A 230 16.52 19.08 -4.19
CA VAL A 230 17.37 18.68 -3.06
C VAL A 230 17.83 17.24 -3.17
N ALA A 231 19.14 17.02 -3.12
CA ALA A 231 19.79 15.72 -3.04
C ALA A 231 20.29 15.44 -1.63
N ILE A 232 20.01 14.21 -1.12
CA ILE A 232 20.57 13.69 0.14
C ILE A 232 21.35 12.42 -0.19
N GLU A 233 22.59 12.35 0.23
CA GLU A 233 23.51 11.32 -0.23
C GLU A 233 24.44 10.81 0.86
N ASN A 234 24.78 9.51 0.78
CA ASN A 234 25.89 8.87 1.48
C ASN A 234 25.89 9.05 3.01
N MET A 235 24.75 8.76 3.65
CA MET A 235 24.59 8.84 5.10
C MET A 235 23.52 7.90 5.65
N THR A 236 23.49 7.77 6.97
CA THR A 236 22.55 6.92 7.72
C THR A 236 21.60 7.76 8.57
N ALA A 237 20.30 7.41 8.58
CA ALA A 237 19.29 7.93 9.51
C ALA A 237 18.62 6.78 10.26
N ARG A 238 18.61 6.85 11.60
CA ARG A 238 18.07 5.78 12.44
C ARG A 238 17.33 6.29 13.67
N ASN A 239 16.49 5.43 14.25
CA ASN A 239 15.88 5.63 15.55
C ASN A 239 15.00 6.89 15.64
N TYR A 240 14.36 7.30 14.55
CA TYR A 240 13.38 8.37 14.53
C TYR A 240 11.99 7.85 14.88
N GLN A 241 11.12 8.73 15.40
CA GLN A 241 9.74 8.36 15.70
C GLN A 241 8.86 8.20 14.46
N LEU A 242 9.23 8.87 13.36
CA LEU A 242 8.58 8.81 12.06
C LEU A 242 9.60 8.39 11.00
N ASN A 243 10.09 9.32 10.18
CA ASN A 243 10.82 9.01 8.96
C ASN A 243 12.34 9.19 9.08
N GLY A 244 13.09 8.35 8.37
CA GLY A 244 14.53 8.55 8.23
C GLY A 244 14.85 9.73 7.31
N PHE A 245 14.48 9.63 6.04
CA PHE A 245 14.62 10.68 5.03
C PHE A 245 13.27 10.95 4.37
N PHE A 246 12.90 12.22 4.27
CA PHE A 246 11.57 12.62 3.84
C PHE A 246 11.60 13.82 2.90
N TRP A 247 10.96 13.68 1.71
CA TRP A 247 10.70 14.76 0.77
C TRP A 247 9.21 14.96 0.61
N THR A 248 8.73 16.20 0.63
CA THR A 248 7.32 16.51 0.43
C THR A 248 7.06 17.81 -0.30
N SER A 249 6.04 17.82 -1.17
CA SER A 249 5.51 18.97 -1.90
C SER A 249 6.56 19.70 -2.73
N LEU A 250 7.32 18.98 -3.54
CA LEU A 250 8.43 19.52 -4.32
C LEU A 250 8.64 18.83 -5.67
N LYS A 251 9.46 19.47 -6.51
CA LYS A 251 9.91 18.91 -7.79
C LYS A 251 11.42 18.74 -7.80
N GLY A 252 11.87 17.53 -8.11
CA GLY A 252 13.29 17.19 -8.15
C GLY A 252 13.79 16.73 -6.77
N TYR A 253 13.95 15.42 -6.59
CA TYR A 253 14.53 14.84 -5.37
C TYR A 253 15.44 13.67 -5.71
N ARG A 254 16.51 13.52 -4.94
CA ARG A 254 17.40 12.36 -5.03
C ARG A 254 17.84 11.89 -3.66
N GLY A 255 17.64 10.59 -3.42
CA GLY A 255 18.22 9.86 -2.31
C GLY A 255 19.18 8.79 -2.86
N SER A 256 20.47 8.92 -2.62
CA SER A 256 21.50 8.00 -3.12
C SER A 256 22.43 7.51 -2.01
N TYR A 257 22.72 6.22 -1.97
CA TYR A 257 23.58 5.64 -0.93
C TYR A 257 23.11 5.97 0.49
N LEU A 258 21.81 5.94 0.72
CA LEU A 258 21.21 6.16 2.03
C LEU A 258 21.02 4.83 2.77
N THR A 259 21.18 4.87 4.09
CA THR A 259 20.76 3.80 4.99
C THR A 259 19.74 4.34 5.97
N ALA A 260 18.55 3.75 6.01
CA ALA A 260 17.52 4.10 6.97
C ALA A 260 17.11 2.86 7.75
N TYR A 261 17.18 2.90 9.09
CA TYR A 261 16.75 1.76 9.87
C TYR A 261 16.16 2.10 11.23
N ASN A 262 15.22 1.28 11.69
CA ASN A 262 14.53 1.42 12.97
C ASN A 262 13.86 2.79 13.13
N ASN A 263 13.25 3.29 12.05
CA ASN A 263 12.43 4.50 12.07
C ASN A 263 10.96 4.09 12.22
N GLY A 264 10.16 4.91 12.91
CA GLY A 264 8.85 4.53 13.44
C GLY A 264 7.70 4.60 12.43
N ASP A 265 7.99 4.96 11.16
CA ASP A 265 7.01 5.00 10.07
C ASP A 265 7.69 4.57 8.77
N TYR A 266 8.32 5.48 8.01
CA TYR A 266 9.02 5.16 6.76
C TYR A 266 10.55 5.25 6.90
N GLY A 267 11.24 4.43 6.13
CA GLY A 267 12.70 4.57 5.98
C GLY A 267 13.08 5.75 5.08
N ILE A 268 12.71 5.69 3.81
CA ILE A 268 13.01 6.67 2.76
C ILE A 268 11.69 7.00 2.04
N TYR A 269 11.22 8.23 2.18
CA TYR A 269 9.85 8.64 1.95
C TYR A 269 9.77 9.86 1.03
N ALA A 270 9.04 9.75 -0.09
CA ALA A 270 8.70 10.87 -0.96
C ALA A 270 7.18 10.94 -1.13
N PHE A 271 6.58 12.06 -0.72
CA PHE A 271 5.14 12.28 -0.72
C PHE A 271 4.81 13.57 -1.46
N ASP A 272 3.77 13.56 -2.31
CA ASP A 272 3.34 14.74 -3.06
C ASP A 272 4.53 15.41 -3.79
N SER A 273 5.42 14.59 -4.36
CA SER A 273 6.67 15.02 -4.97
C SER A 273 6.90 14.30 -6.28
N VAL A 274 7.49 14.99 -7.25
CA VAL A 274 7.72 14.51 -8.60
C VAL A 274 9.16 14.72 -9.05
N ASP A 275 9.58 14.08 -10.15
CA ASP A 275 10.93 14.15 -10.71
C ASP A 275 11.98 13.58 -9.74
N GLY A 276 11.84 12.27 -9.43
CA GLY A 276 12.56 11.61 -8.35
C GLY A 276 13.53 10.51 -8.74
N LEU A 277 14.54 10.30 -7.88
CA LEU A 277 15.45 9.16 -7.94
C LEU A 277 15.81 8.68 -6.53
N LEU A 278 15.51 7.41 -6.25
CA LEU A 278 15.99 6.69 -5.06
C LEU A 278 16.84 5.52 -5.53
N GLU A 279 18.11 5.53 -5.17
CA GLU A 279 19.04 4.51 -5.69
C GLU A 279 20.12 4.10 -4.69
N ASN A 280 20.70 2.91 -4.89
CA ASN A 280 21.80 2.38 -4.11
C ASN A 280 21.59 2.47 -2.58
N SER A 281 20.35 2.39 -2.15
CA SER A 281 19.92 2.71 -0.79
C SER A 281 19.36 1.48 -0.08
N TYR A 282 19.39 1.51 1.24
CA TYR A 282 18.95 0.42 2.11
C TYR A 282 17.96 0.93 3.14
N ALA A 283 16.88 0.19 3.37
CA ALA A 283 15.90 0.52 4.40
C ALA A 283 15.43 -0.73 5.16
N SER A 284 15.39 -0.65 6.50
CA SER A 284 14.91 -1.75 7.33
C SER A 284 14.25 -1.29 8.63
N GLY A 285 13.41 -2.17 9.19
CA GLY A 285 12.80 -1.96 10.49
C GLY A 285 11.72 -0.89 10.56
N SER A 286 11.08 -0.56 9.43
CA SER A 286 10.01 0.44 9.32
C SER A 286 8.63 -0.21 9.49
N PRO A 287 7.75 0.32 10.38
CA PRO A 287 6.41 -0.23 10.62
C PRO A 287 5.43 -0.06 9.47
N ASP A 288 5.63 0.93 8.60
CA ASP A 288 4.91 1.04 7.34
C ASP A 288 5.79 0.49 6.21
N SER A 289 6.69 1.27 5.62
CA SER A 289 7.52 0.74 4.54
C SER A 289 8.97 1.23 4.56
N GLY A 290 9.85 0.39 3.98
CA GLY A 290 11.25 0.76 3.77
C GLY A 290 11.38 1.92 2.79
N PHE A 291 10.69 1.84 1.66
CA PHE A 291 10.62 2.87 0.62
C PHE A 291 9.18 3.23 0.32
N TYR A 292 8.95 4.52 0.08
CA TYR A 292 7.63 5.03 -0.29
C TYR A 292 7.73 6.15 -1.33
N ILE A 293 6.91 6.08 -2.37
CA ILE A 293 6.58 7.19 -3.27
C ILE A 293 5.07 7.20 -3.43
N GLY A 294 4.39 8.26 -2.98
CA GLY A 294 2.94 8.35 -3.00
C GLY A 294 2.39 9.74 -3.30
N GLN A 295 1.09 9.79 -3.52
CA GLN A 295 0.33 10.99 -3.86
C GLN A 295 0.95 11.79 -5.02
N CYS A 296 1.31 11.13 -6.10
CA CYS A 296 1.84 11.77 -7.30
C CYS A 296 1.33 11.13 -8.59
N TYR A 297 0.95 11.95 -9.58
CA TYR A 297 0.61 11.48 -10.92
C TYR A 297 0.74 12.62 -11.96
N PRO A 298 1.64 12.51 -12.96
CA PRO A 298 2.69 11.49 -13.03
C PRO A 298 3.78 11.72 -11.97
N CYS A 299 4.30 10.63 -11.39
CA CYS A 299 5.38 10.73 -10.41
C CYS A 299 6.72 11.09 -11.06
N ASN A 300 6.97 10.61 -12.29
CA ASN A 300 8.26 10.76 -12.98
C ASN A 300 9.41 10.38 -12.05
N ALA A 301 9.43 9.13 -11.58
CA ALA A 301 10.38 8.71 -10.56
C ALA A 301 10.97 7.32 -10.84
N VAL A 302 12.17 7.10 -10.33
CA VAL A 302 12.87 5.81 -10.42
C VAL A 302 13.32 5.38 -9.04
N ILE A 303 13.02 4.12 -8.68
CA ILE A 303 13.64 3.39 -7.57
C ILE A 303 14.47 2.28 -8.21
N ARG A 304 15.77 2.26 -7.93
CA ARG A 304 16.66 1.24 -8.47
C ARG A 304 17.80 0.88 -7.53
N ASP A 305 18.27 -0.37 -7.64
CA ASP A 305 19.44 -0.85 -6.89
C ASP A 305 19.30 -0.63 -5.37
N VAL A 306 18.08 -0.80 -4.85
CA VAL A 306 17.79 -0.66 -3.43
C VAL A 306 17.55 -2.01 -2.77
N THR A 307 17.74 -2.05 -1.47
CA THR A 307 17.38 -3.21 -0.63
C THR A 307 16.44 -2.78 0.48
N ALA A 308 15.32 -3.48 0.62
CA ALA A 308 14.40 -3.33 1.74
C ALA A 308 14.17 -4.67 2.43
N GLU A 309 14.46 -4.73 3.74
CA GLU A 309 14.24 -5.94 4.52
C GLU A 309 13.83 -5.63 5.97
N TYR A 310 13.15 -6.57 6.61
CA TYR A 310 12.67 -6.44 7.99
C TYR A 310 11.67 -5.29 8.23
N ASN A 311 10.98 -4.84 7.20
CA ASN A 311 9.90 -3.85 7.29
C ASN A 311 8.53 -4.54 7.29
N ALA A 312 7.47 -3.80 7.58
CA ALA A 312 6.13 -4.28 7.26
C ALA A 312 5.99 -4.42 5.73
N LEU A 313 6.20 -3.35 4.98
CA LEU A 313 6.25 -3.37 3.52
C LEU A 313 7.66 -3.00 3.04
N GLY A 314 8.19 -3.72 2.07
CA GLY A 314 9.44 -3.31 1.43
C GLY A 314 9.25 -1.98 0.71
N TYR A 315 8.21 -1.90 -0.12
CA TYR A 315 7.73 -0.70 -0.79
C TYR A 315 6.23 -0.52 -0.59
N SER A 316 5.81 0.69 -0.34
CA SER A 316 4.43 1.15 -0.45
C SER A 316 4.35 2.37 -1.37
N GLY A 317 3.20 2.54 -2.04
CA GLY A 317 2.96 3.68 -2.93
C GLY A 317 1.47 3.90 -3.07
N THR A 318 0.91 4.77 -2.23
CA THR A 318 -0.51 5.06 -2.27
C THR A 318 -0.80 6.14 -3.30
N ASN A 319 -1.81 5.89 -4.16
CA ASN A 319 -2.28 6.84 -5.18
C ASN A 319 -1.14 7.46 -6.00
N SER A 320 -0.17 6.63 -6.35
CA SER A 320 1.03 7.01 -7.14
C SER A 320 0.97 6.43 -8.53
N GLY A 321 1.91 6.80 -9.38
CA GLY A 321 2.11 6.18 -10.68
C GLY A 321 2.36 7.17 -11.82
N GLY A 322 2.25 6.68 -13.05
CA GLY A 322 2.62 7.46 -14.23
C GLY A 322 4.13 7.73 -14.27
N GLU A 323 4.84 7.00 -15.13
CA GLU A 323 6.31 7.09 -15.23
C GLU A 323 7.00 6.83 -13.87
N LEU A 324 6.49 5.87 -13.09
CA LEU A 324 7.09 5.37 -11.85
C LEU A 324 7.71 4.00 -12.12
N TYR A 325 9.03 3.90 -11.97
CA TYR A 325 9.81 2.71 -12.26
C TYR A 325 10.46 2.16 -10.99
N ILE A 326 10.16 0.91 -10.64
CA ILE A 326 10.78 0.16 -9.55
C ILE A 326 11.55 -1.00 -10.17
N ILE A 327 12.87 -0.87 -10.24
CA ILE A 327 13.68 -1.76 -11.04
C ILE A 327 14.93 -2.27 -10.31
N ARG A 328 15.38 -3.49 -10.67
CA ARG A 328 16.67 -4.06 -10.29
C ARG A 328 16.97 -3.94 -8.80
N SER A 329 15.98 -4.19 -7.95
CA SER A 329 16.07 -4.02 -6.51
C SER A 329 15.75 -5.31 -5.75
N LEU A 330 16.15 -5.38 -4.49
CA LEU A 330 15.98 -6.54 -3.61
C LEU A 330 14.96 -6.24 -2.50
N TRP A 331 13.89 -6.99 -2.49
CA TRP A 331 12.77 -6.89 -1.55
C TRP A 331 12.60 -8.21 -0.81
N LYS A 332 13.14 -8.33 0.40
CA LYS A 332 13.18 -9.62 1.11
C LYS A 332 12.89 -9.46 2.60
N ASN A 333 12.45 -10.55 3.22
CA ASN A 333 12.25 -10.61 4.67
C ASN A 333 11.35 -9.48 5.22
N ASN A 334 10.38 -8.99 4.44
CA ASN A 334 9.33 -8.10 4.92
C ASN A 334 8.04 -8.92 5.18
N ILE A 335 6.96 -8.29 5.58
CA ILE A 335 5.63 -8.92 5.55
C ILE A 335 5.15 -9.03 4.10
N VAL A 336 5.29 -7.94 3.33
CA VAL A 336 5.04 -7.87 1.88
C VAL A 336 6.24 -7.24 1.20
N GLY A 337 6.62 -7.76 0.03
CA GLY A 337 7.71 -7.16 -0.75
C GLY A 337 7.34 -5.78 -1.28
N LEU A 338 6.31 -5.69 -2.13
CA LEU A 338 5.81 -4.43 -2.71
C LEU A 338 4.29 -4.38 -2.65
N ALA A 339 3.75 -3.20 -2.31
CA ALA A 339 2.32 -2.95 -2.20
C ALA A 339 1.91 -1.55 -2.71
N PRO A 340 2.04 -1.25 -4.03
CA PRO A 340 1.40 -0.07 -4.60
C PRO A 340 -0.12 -0.22 -4.49
N ASN A 341 -0.82 0.82 -3.98
CA ASN A 341 -2.21 0.67 -3.57
C ASN A 341 -3.04 1.94 -3.75
N SER A 342 -4.37 1.77 -3.81
CA SER A 342 -5.33 2.87 -3.89
C SER A 342 -6.05 3.04 -2.56
N LEU A 343 -6.02 4.25 -1.99
CA LEU A 343 -6.74 4.61 -0.77
C LEU A 343 -7.42 5.97 -0.93
N ASP A 344 -8.54 6.15 -0.24
CA ASP A 344 -9.28 7.42 -0.22
C ASP A 344 -8.63 8.49 0.69
N ARG A 345 -7.65 8.09 1.50
CA ARG A 345 -6.97 8.94 2.50
C ARG A 345 -5.95 9.88 1.92
N GLU A 346 -5.47 9.59 0.72
CA GLU A 346 -4.53 10.43 -0.01
C GLU A 346 -5.18 10.98 -1.26
N LEU A 347 -4.69 12.10 -1.73
CA LEU A 347 -5.16 12.70 -2.98
C LEU A 347 -4.75 11.84 -4.18
N LEU A 348 -5.36 12.12 -5.33
CA LEU A 348 -5.07 11.53 -6.63
C LEU A 348 -5.36 10.02 -6.79
N PRO A 349 -6.33 9.39 -6.08
CA PRO A 349 -6.65 8.00 -6.35
C PRO A 349 -7.16 7.79 -7.79
N PRO A 350 -7.03 6.61 -8.37
CA PRO A 350 -6.37 5.41 -7.85
C PRO A 350 -4.85 5.41 -8.10
N GLU A 351 -4.14 4.50 -7.44
CA GLU A 351 -2.80 4.06 -7.84
C GLU A 351 -2.85 3.49 -9.26
N ARG A 352 -1.88 3.86 -10.11
CA ARG A 352 -1.93 3.46 -11.53
C ARG A 352 -0.61 3.60 -12.27
N GLU A 353 -0.40 2.70 -13.24
CA GLU A 353 0.69 2.81 -14.22
C GLU A 353 2.10 2.76 -13.59
N THR A 354 2.24 2.07 -12.46
CA THR A 354 3.54 1.74 -11.87
C THR A 354 4.19 0.59 -12.64
N THR A 355 5.48 0.69 -12.92
CA THR A 355 6.27 -0.31 -13.64
C THR A 355 7.26 -0.99 -12.70
N ILE A 356 7.06 -2.28 -12.42
CA ILE A 356 7.87 -3.11 -11.52
C ILE A 356 8.61 -4.15 -12.38
N VAL A 357 9.91 -3.93 -12.62
CA VAL A 357 10.66 -4.75 -13.61
C VAL A 357 12.01 -5.20 -13.07
N ALA A 358 12.31 -6.48 -13.32
CA ALA A 358 13.61 -7.09 -13.02
C ALA A 358 14.03 -6.96 -11.56
N ASN A 359 13.11 -7.09 -10.63
CA ASN A 359 13.38 -7.12 -9.19
C ASN A 359 13.55 -8.55 -8.68
N LEU A 360 14.25 -8.68 -7.58
CA LEU A 360 14.37 -9.90 -6.79
C LEU A 360 13.51 -9.77 -5.53
N ILE A 361 12.47 -10.59 -5.40
CA ILE A 361 11.44 -10.48 -4.37
C ILE A 361 11.32 -11.82 -3.65
N LEU A 362 11.86 -11.92 -2.44
CA LEU A 362 12.08 -13.21 -1.77
C LEU A 362 11.67 -13.20 -0.31
N ASP A 363 11.20 -14.34 0.17
CA ASP A 363 11.09 -14.65 1.59
C ASP A 363 10.34 -13.58 2.41
N ASN A 364 9.35 -12.89 1.83
CA ASN A 364 8.59 -11.86 2.54
C ASN A 364 7.57 -12.51 3.49
N ASN A 365 8.09 -13.14 4.53
CA ASN A 365 7.38 -13.90 5.55
C ASN A 365 7.87 -13.55 6.96
N TYR A 366 8.40 -12.34 7.16
CA TYR A 366 9.05 -11.97 8.40
C TYR A 366 8.06 -11.81 9.55
N LYS A 367 8.11 -12.75 10.51
CA LYS A 367 7.15 -12.83 11.62
C LYS A 367 7.38 -11.80 12.71
N ASP A 368 8.61 -11.30 12.82
CA ASP A 368 8.98 -10.30 13.83
C ASP A 368 9.05 -8.88 13.24
N ALA A 369 8.38 -8.65 12.12
CA ALA A 369 8.31 -7.33 11.52
C ALA A 369 7.61 -6.33 12.43
N PRO A 370 8.04 -5.07 12.45
CA PRO A 370 7.26 -4.02 13.07
C PRO A 370 6.01 -3.79 12.22
N ILE A 371 4.88 -3.59 12.87
CA ILE A 371 3.63 -3.26 12.17
C ILE A 371 3.08 -1.98 12.79
N GLY A 372 2.84 -1.00 11.95
CA GLY A 372 2.05 0.17 12.27
C GLY A 372 0.55 -0.14 12.18
N ALA A 373 -0.20 0.72 11.56
CA ALA A 373 -1.62 0.50 11.27
C ALA A 373 -1.80 -0.21 9.92
N LEU A 374 -1.40 -1.48 9.82
CA LEU A 374 -1.81 -2.28 8.67
C LEU A 374 -3.28 -2.64 8.83
N GLU A 375 -4.12 -2.08 7.99
CA GLU A 375 -5.57 -2.33 7.99
C GLU A 375 -5.94 -3.71 7.47
N TYR A 376 -5.04 -4.29 6.66
CA TYR A 376 -5.20 -5.64 6.13
C TYR A 376 -3.98 -6.46 6.46
N PRO A 377 -4.14 -7.59 7.15
CA PRO A 377 -3.06 -8.54 7.31
C PRO A 377 -2.68 -9.08 5.93
N SER A 378 -1.59 -8.58 5.40
CA SER A 378 -1.07 -8.94 4.08
C SER A 378 0.12 -9.88 4.16
N PHE A 379 0.30 -10.57 5.27
CA PHE A 379 1.47 -11.40 5.58
C PHE A 379 1.80 -12.42 4.49
N GLY A 380 3.06 -12.46 4.09
CA GLY A 380 3.59 -13.54 3.26
C GLY A 380 3.32 -13.37 1.76
N ASN A 381 3.31 -12.15 1.25
CA ASN A 381 3.13 -11.89 -0.18
C ASN A 381 4.37 -11.25 -0.81
N GLY A 382 4.63 -11.57 -2.07
CA GLY A 382 5.68 -10.94 -2.87
C GLY A 382 5.27 -9.55 -3.36
N ILE A 383 4.33 -9.49 -4.27
CA ILE A 383 3.74 -8.25 -4.79
C ILE A 383 2.24 -8.29 -4.56
N LEU A 384 1.69 -7.26 -3.95
CA LEU A 384 0.25 -7.02 -3.86
C LEU A 384 -0.11 -5.73 -4.59
N ILE A 385 -1.21 -5.75 -5.35
CA ILE A 385 -1.77 -4.58 -6.04
C ILE A 385 -3.20 -4.35 -5.56
N PRO A 386 -3.40 -3.74 -4.38
CA PRO A 386 -4.73 -3.45 -3.86
C PRO A 386 -5.36 -2.25 -4.60
N GLY A 387 -6.29 -2.54 -5.51
CA GLY A 387 -7.03 -1.52 -6.25
C GLY A 387 -6.25 -0.76 -7.31
N GLY A 388 -5.03 -1.18 -7.64
CA GLY A 388 -4.18 -0.50 -8.62
C GLY A 388 -4.57 -0.80 -10.07
N ARG A 389 -4.29 0.14 -10.98
CA ARG A 389 -4.71 0.09 -12.38
C ARG A 389 -3.57 0.29 -13.36
N GLY A 390 -3.56 -0.49 -14.45
CA GLY A 390 -2.62 -0.30 -15.54
C GLY A 390 -1.15 -0.55 -15.19
N ASN A 391 -0.88 -1.21 -14.08
CA ASN A 391 0.48 -1.51 -13.64
C ASN A 391 1.14 -2.56 -14.54
N ARG A 392 2.46 -2.47 -14.67
CA ARG A 392 3.29 -3.43 -15.39
C ARG A 392 4.21 -4.15 -14.42
N ILE A 393 4.03 -5.45 -14.29
CA ILE A 393 4.82 -6.34 -13.42
C ILE A 393 5.53 -7.33 -14.35
N GLU A 394 6.80 -7.08 -14.68
CA GLU A 394 7.48 -7.80 -15.75
C GLU A 394 8.88 -8.27 -15.34
N ARG A 395 9.23 -9.50 -15.76
CA ARG A 395 10.59 -10.03 -15.63
C ARG A 395 11.18 -10.00 -14.21
N ASN A 396 10.33 -10.11 -13.20
CA ASN A 396 10.78 -10.24 -11.82
C ASN A 396 11.05 -11.70 -11.46
N LEU A 397 11.95 -11.93 -10.49
CA LEU A 397 12.17 -13.22 -9.85
C LEU A 397 11.57 -13.17 -8.45
N ILE A 398 10.52 -13.98 -8.23
CA ILE A 398 9.66 -13.91 -7.05
C ILE A 398 9.60 -15.29 -6.41
N GLY A 399 9.87 -15.40 -5.12
CA GLY A 399 9.86 -16.73 -4.51
C GLY A 399 9.77 -16.80 -3.01
N ASN A 400 9.37 -18.00 -2.54
CA ASN A 400 9.33 -18.38 -1.14
C ASN A 400 8.35 -17.55 -0.30
N HIS A 401 7.16 -17.30 -0.80
CA HIS A 401 6.11 -16.60 -0.06
C HIS A 401 5.09 -17.58 0.51
N VAL A 402 4.70 -17.44 1.78
CA VAL A 402 3.70 -18.35 2.38
C VAL A 402 2.28 -18.11 1.85
N ASN A 403 2.04 -16.97 1.21
CA ASN A 403 0.78 -16.64 0.58
C ASN A 403 0.95 -16.52 -0.94
N ASN A 404 0.87 -15.35 -1.54
CA ASN A 404 0.95 -15.21 -3.00
C ASN A 404 2.31 -14.69 -3.46
N GLY A 405 2.75 -15.14 -4.64
CA GLY A 405 3.86 -14.50 -5.36
C GLY A 405 3.43 -13.11 -5.86
N ILE A 406 2.38 -13.06 -6.69
CA ILE A 406 1.74 -11.84 -7.17
C ILE A 406 0.24 -11.93 -6.87
N GLY A 407 -0.32 -10.93 -6.20
CA GLY A 407 -1.74 -10.82 -5.92
C GLY A 407 -2.33 -9.50 -6.45
N LEU A 408 -3.26 -9.59 -7.39
CA LEU A 408 -4.10 -8.47 -7.80
C LEU A 408 -5.40 -8.56 -7.02
N LEU A 409 -5.73 -7.54 -6.22
CA LEU A 409 -6.88 -7.61 -5.33
C LEU A 409 -7.62 -6.28 -5.26
N LEU A 410 -8.86 -6.35 -4.79
CA LEU A 410 -9.60 -5.15 -4.44
C LEU A 410 -9.01 -4.51 -3.17
N ASN A 411 -9.13 -3.20 -3.04
CA ASN A 411 -8.95 -2.51 -1.78
C ASN A 411 -10.27 -1.92 -1.31
N LEU A 412 -10.56 -2.10 -0.01
CA LEU A 412 -11.75 -1.56 0.63
C LEU A 412 -11.32 -0.38 1.51
N ASP A 413 -11.81 0.79 1.17
CA ASP A 413 -11.70 2.00 1.97
C ASP A 413 -13.08 2.68 1.92
N ASP A 414 -13.21 3.98 1.96
CA ASP A 414 -14.49 4.68 1.76
C ASP A 414 -15.11 4.31 0.40
N ASN A 415 -14.27 4.08 -0.61
CA ASN A 415 -14.65 3.49 -1.89
C ASN A 415 -14.07 2.07 -2.06
N VAL A 416 -14.66 1.32 -2.99
CA VAL A 416 -14.12 0.01 -3.41
C VAL A 416 -13.20 0.23 -4.61
N TRP A 417 -11.91 0.02 -4.42
CA TRP A 417 -10.92 0.12 -5.47
C TRP A 417 -10.64 -1.26 -6.06
N LEU A 418 -10.89 -1.44 -7.35
CA LEU A 418 -10.67 -2.71 -8.04
C LEU A 418 -9.37 -2.68 -8.85
N ALA A 419 -8.64 -3.79 -8.85
CA ALA A 419 -7.47 -3.97 -9.70
C ALA A 419 -7.89 -4.17 -11.16
N HIS A 420 -7.53 -3.22 -12.03
CA HIS A 420 -7.92 -3.21 -13.46
C HIS A 420 -6.72 -3.00 -14.38
N ASP A 421 -6.79 -3.57 -15.57
CA ASP A 421 -5.91 -3.29 -16.70
C ASP A 421 -4.42 -3.52 -16.41
N ASN A 422 -4.07 -4.29 -15.37
CA ASN A 422 -2.70 -4.61 -15.03
C ASN A 422 -2.11 -5.66 -15.97
N ILE A 423 -0.81 -5.54 -16.24
CA ILE A 423 -0.03 -6.45 -17.09
C ILE A 423 0.96 -7.21 -16.21
N VAL A 424 0.85 -8.54 -16.19
CA VAL A 424 1.76 -9.44 -15.48
C VAL A 424 2.46 -10.33 -16.51
N LYS A 425 3.74 -10.05 -16.81
CA LYS A 425 4.40 -10.65 -17.94
C LYS A 425 5.82 -11.12 -17.66
N ASP A 426 6.18 -12.27 -18.21
CA ASP A 426 7.55 -12.81 -18.22
C ASP A 426 8.21 -12.93 -16.82
N ASN A 427 7.43 -13.03 -15.74
CA ASN A 427 7.95 -13.23 -14.39
C ASN A 427 8.30 -14.70 -14.15
N ILE A 428 9.27 -14.94 -13.25
CA ILE A 428 9.57 -16.27 -12.72
C ILE A 428 9.12 -16.30 -11.27
N ILE A 429 8.15 -17.18 -10.97
CA ILE A 429 7.50 -17.22 -9.66
C ILE A 429 7.55 -18.66 -9.14
N PHE A 430 7.98 -18.85 -7.90
CA PHE A 430 8.15 -20.18 -7.33
C PHE A 430 7.88 -20.22 -5.82
N ASN A 431 7.50 -21.39 -5.33
CA ASN A 431 7.27 -21.68 -3.89
C ASN A 431 6.30 -20.72 -3.19
N SER A 432 5.22 -20.33 -3.85
CA SER A 432 4.15 -19.59 -3.18
C SER A 432 3.17 -20.57 -2.53
N GLY A 433 2.88 -20.36 -1.25
CA GLY A 433 2.08 -21.33 -0.48
C GLY A 433 0.62 -21.37 -0.89
N ARG A 434 0.03 -20.23 -1.28
CA ARG A 434 -1.35 -20.14 -1.76
C ARG A 434 -1.46 -20.16 -3.28
N ALA A 435 -0.84 -19.22 -3.95
CA ALA A 435 -0.76 -19.17 -5.41
C ALA A 435 0.44 -18.36 -5.88
N ASP A 436 1.05 -18.75 -6.98
CA ASP A 436 2.11 -17.95 -7.60
C ASP A 436 1.53 -16.67 -8.19
N ILE A 437 0.35 -16.74 -8.83
CA ILE A 437 -0.39 -15.57 -9.31
C ILE A 437 -1.85 -15.68 -8.85
N SER A 438 -2.40 -14.62 -8.26
CA SER A 438 -3.80 -14.56 -7.88
C SER A 438 -4.49 -13.30 -8.34
N LEU A 439 -5.76 -13.43 -8.72
CA LEU A 439 -6.67 -12.33 -9.03
C LEU A 439 -7.89 -12.45 -8.12
N SER A 440 -8.04 -11.53 -7.19
CA SER A 440 -9.08 -11.52 -6.17
C SER A 440 -9.90 -10.24 -6.27
N GLY A 441 -11.20 -10.39 -6.25
CA GLY A 441 -12.14 -9.26 -6.30
C GLY A 441 -13.14 -9.41 -7.43
N PRO A 442 -14.43 -9.26 -7.12
CA PRO A 442 -15.48 -9.32 -8.11
C PRO A 442 -15.30 -8.18 -9.13
N MET A 443 -15.67 -8.43 -10.37
CA MET A 443 -15.73 -7.42 -11.43
C MET A 443 -14.38 -6.81 -11.88
N SER A 444 -13.22 -7.36 -11.47
CA SER A 444 -11.93 -6.98 -12.08
C SER A 444 -11.96 -7.22 -13.59
N LYS A 445 -11.38 -6.30 -14.34
CA LYS A 445 -11.38 -6.39 -15.82
C LYS A 445 -10.05 -5.94 -16.40
N GLY A 446 -9.76 -6.37 -17.62
CA GLY A 446 -8.63 -5.88 -18.41
C GLY A 446 -7.26 -6.35 -17.94
N ASN A 447 -7.13 -7.01 -16.78
CA ASN A 447 -5.86 -7.58 -16.35
C ASN A 447 -5.42 -8.66 -17.35
N CYS A 448 -4.13 -8.71 -17.67
CA CYS A 448 -3.63 -9.74 -18.56
C CYS A 448 -2.32 -10.37 -18.07
N PHE A 449 -2.12 -11.62 -18.46
CA PHE A 449 -1.02 -12.47 -18.01
C PHE A 449 -0.39 -13.14 -19.24
N SER A 450 0.93 -13.15 -19.35
CA SER A 450 1.59 -13.77 -20.52
C SER A 450 3.05 -14.10 -20.23
N GLY A 451 3.51 -15.26 -20.65
CA GLY A 451 4.91 -15.66 -20.58
C GLY A 451 5.47 -15.86 -19.18
N ASN A 452 4.63 -15.91 -18.14
CA ASN A 452 5.07 -16.14 -16.78
C ASN A 452 5.45 -17.60 -16.57
N LYS A 453 6.46 -17.84 -15.73
CA LYS A 453 6.86 -19.17 -15.27
C LYS A 453 6.39 -19.35 -13.83
N PHE A 454 5.40 -20.18 -13.63
CA PHE A 454 4.72 -20.40 -12.35
C PHE A 454 4.23 -21.85 -12.24
N ARG A 455 3.75 -22.24 -11.06
CA ARG A 455 3.11 -23.55 -10.81
C ARG A 455 1.61 -23.44 -10.63
N THR A 456 1.12 -22.37 -10.01
CA THR A 456 -0.28 -22.24 -9.59
C THR A 456 -0.84 -20.86 -9.85
N THR A 457 -2.10 -20.81 -10.31
CA THR A 457 -2.88 -19.58 -10.38
C THR A 457 -4.21 -19.72 -9.64
N LEU A 458 -4.72 -18.62 -9.12
CA LEU A 458 -6.07 -18.49 -8.57
C LEU A 458 -6.75 -17.24 -9.16
N PRO A 459 -7.84 -17.39 -9.95
CA PRO A 459 -8.44 -18.65 -10.39
C PRO A 459 -7.51 -19.50 -11.26
N PRO A 460 -7.84 -20.80 -11.40
CA PRO A 460 -7.09 -21.67 -12.34
C PRO A 460 -7.20 -21.20 -13.78
N LEU A 461 -6.18 -21.51 -14.58
CA LEU A 461 -6.09 -21.13 -15.99
C LEU A 461 -6.16 -19.59 -16.19
N LEU A 462 -5.68 -18.82 -15.21
CA LEU A 462 -5.76 -17.36 -15.25
C LEU A 462 -5.01 -16.78 -16.45
N GLU A 463 -3.80 -17.29 -16.74
CA GLU A 463 -3.00 -16.83 -17.87
C GLU A 463 -3.62 -17.24 -19.22
N GLU A 464 -4.14 -18.46 -19.33
CA GLU A 464 -4.75 -18.97 -20.55
C GLU A 464 -6.05 -18.23 -20.91
N LEU A 465 -6.86 -17.90 -19.89
CA LEU A 465 -8.15 -17.23 -20.09
C LEU A 465 -8.04 -15.71 -20.17
N SER A 466 -6.91 -15.14 -19.76
CA SER A 466 -6.66 -13.69 -19.70
C SER A 466 -5.30 -13.32 -20.33
N SER A 467 -4.92 -13.99 -21.41
CA SER A 467 -3.66 -13.73 -22.10
C SER A 467 -3.57 -12.30 -22.63
N CYS A 468 -2.37 -11.69 -22.53
CA CYS A 468 -2.14 -10.35 -23.08
C CYS A 468 -2.24 -10.31 -24.61
N ASP A 469 -1.93 -11.42 -25.26
CA ASP A 469 -1.83 -11.53 -26.72
C ASP A 469 -3.05 -12.20 -27.38
N GLY A 470 -4.10 -12.52 -26.61
CA GLY A 470 -5.26 -13.29 -27.05
C GLY A 470 -6.62 -12.64 -26.79
N ILE A 471 -7.67 -13.43 -27.04
CA ILE A 471 -9.03 -13.06 -26.65
C ILE A 471 -9.11 -13.15 -25.12
N ARG A 472 -9.52 -12.07 -24.47
CA ARG A 472 -9.72 -12.02 -23.03
C ARG A 472 -11.15 -12.41 -22.69
N PHE A 473 -11.29 -13.45 -21.92
CA PHE A 473 -12.58 -13.86 -21.37
C PHE A 473 -12.93 -13.01 -20.14
N PRO A 474 -14.22 -12.92 -19.73
CA PRO A 474 -14.60 -12.33 -18.46
C PRO A 474 -13.82 -12.97 -17.32
N GLN A 475 -13.16 -12.14 -16.51
CA GLN A 475 -12.25 -12.64 -15.48
C GLN A 475 -13.00 -13.23 -14.30
N GLY A 476 -12.71 -14.47 -13.98
CA GLY A 476 -13.08 -15.10 -12.73
C GLY A 476 -12.33 -14.45 -11.56
N SER A 477 -12.86 -14.58 -10.37
CA SER A 477 -12.27 -14.03 -9.16
C SER A 477 -12.06 -15.11 -8.12
N ASP A 478 -10.92 -15.09 -7.46
CA ASP A 478 -10.66 -15.92 -6.30
C ASP A 478 -11.28 -15.31 -5.04
N LEU A 479 -12.47 -15.76 -4.67
CA LEU A 479 -13.17 -15.32 -3.47
C LEU A 479 -12.56 -15.89 -2.18
N SER A 480 -11.74 -16.93 -2.25
CA SER A 480 -11.12 -17.53 -1.06
C SER A 480 -10.14 -16.57 -0.37
N PHE A 481 -9.61 -15.59 -1.10
CA PHE A 481 -8.78 -14.52 -0.53
C PHE A 481 -9.57 -13.68 0.49
N VAL A 482 -10.84 -13.38 0.21
CA VAL A 482 -11.70 -12.60 1.13
C VAL A 482 -11.87 -13.33 2.46
N PHE A 483 -12.08 -14.66 2.40
CA PHE A 483 -12.17 -15.50 3.61
C PHE A 483 -10.83 -15.59 4.34
N GLY A 484 -9.72 -15.72 3.61
CA GLY A 484 -8.37 -15.72 4.18
C GLY A 484 -8.04 -14.38 4.86
N ALA A 485 -8.35 -13.25 4.23
CA ALA A 485 -8.17 -11.93 4.80
C ALA A 485 -9.03 -11.75 6.07
N ALA A 486 -10.30 -12.17 6.04
CA ALA A 486 -11.16 -12.13 7.23
C ALA A 486 -10.62 -12.98 8.38
N SER A 487 -10.09 -14.19 8.09
CA SER A 487 -9.45 -15.03 9.11
C SER A 487 -8.23 -14.35 9.73
N MET A 488 -7.36 -13.75 8.90
CA MET A 488 -6.17 -13.03 9.38
C MET A 488 -6.54 -11.78 10.19
N MET A 489 -7.62 -11.08 9.84
CA MET A 489 -8.14 -9.95 10.64
C MET A 489 -8.61 -10.41 12.03
N ILE A 490 -9.25 -11.59 12.12
CA ILE A 490 -9.67 -12.18 13.38
C ILE A 490 -8.44 -12.58 14.20
N ASP A 491 -7.46 -13.24 13.59
CA ASP A 491 -6.21 -13.64 14.25
C ASP A 491 -5.44 -12.40 14.76
N ALA A 492 -5.43 -11.31 13.99
CA ALA A 492 -4.86 -10.03 14.43
C ALA A 492 -5.63 -9.41 15.61
N ALA A 493 -6.96 -9.42 15.57
CA ALA A 493 -7.80 -8.92 16.66
C ALA A 493 -7.69 -9.75 17.94
N ASP A 494 -7.46 -11.06 17.81
CA ASP A 494 -7.21 -11.97 18.93
C ASP A 494 -5.75 -11.89 19.45
N GLY A 495 -4.88 -11.06 18.83
CA GLY A 495 -3.47 -10.86 19.21
C GLY A 495 -2.54 -11.95 18.68
N ASP A 496 -3.02 -12.80 17.80
CA ASP A 496 -2.25 -13.90 17.21
C ASP A 496 -1.40 -13.47 16.02
N PHE A 497 -1.53 -12.19 15.60
CA PHE A 497 -0.74 -11.66 14.48
C PHE A 497 0.65 -11.25 14.96
N PRO A 498 1.72 -11.72 14.32
CA PRO A 498 3.08 -11.38 14.72
C PRO A 498 3.30 -9.87 14.56
N HIS A 499 3.73 -9.21 15.62
CA HIS A 499 4.18 -7.83 15.58
C HIS A 499 5.33 -7.61 16.57
N SER A 500 6.25 -6.79 16.20
CA SER A 500 7.39 -6.42 17.01
C SER A 500 7.58 -4.91 17.01
N SER A 501 8.36 -4.43 17.95
CA SER A 501 8.70 -3.00 18.00
C SER A 501 9.76 -2.67 16.95
N TYR A 502 9.56 -1.58 16.20
CA TYR A 502 10.57 -1.05 15.27
C TYR A 502 11.89 -0.70 15.97
N LYS A 503 11.85 -0.44 17.28
CA LYS A 503 13.04 -0.14 18.10
C LYS A 503 13.95 -1.34 18.32
N LYS A 504 13.49 -2.55 18.00
CA LYS A 504 14.19 -3.82 18.26
C LYS A 504 14.53 -4.59 16.99
N GLN A 505 14.35 -3.98 15.81
CA GLN A 505 14.66 -4.64 14.56
C GLN A 505 16.17 -4.82 14.35
N PRO A 506 16.60 -5.75 13.51
CA PRO A 506 18.00 -6.01 13.27
C PRO A 506 18.78 -4.76 12.84
N ILE A 507 19.94 -4.55 13.40
CA ILE A 507 20.85 -3.50 12.96
C ILE A 507 21.52 -4.00 11.67
N PRO A 508 21.46 -3.22 10.57
CA PRO A 508 22.04 -3.65 9.31
C PRO A 508 23.56 -3.75 9.39
N VAL A 509 24.12 -4.63 8.59
CA VAL A 509 25.58 -4.65 8.33
C VAL A 509 25.99 -3.38 7.58
N SER A 510 27.29 -3.06 7.58
CA SER A 510 27.81 -1.94 6.79
C SER A 510 27.41 -2.07 5.33
N GLN A 511 26.89 -0.97 4.80
CA GLN A 511 26.40 -0.87 3.44
C GLN A 511 27.49 -0.37 2.49
N LEU A 512 27.29 -0.58 1.18
CA LEU A 512 28.22 -0.14 0.15
C LEU A 512 28.37 1.39 0.18
N GLU A 513 29.60 1.88 0.26
CA GLU A 513 29.89 3.31 0.24
C GLU A 513 29.65 3.92 -1.15
N MET A 514 29.38 5.21 -1.18
CA MET A 514 29.32 5.96 -2.42
C MET A 514 30.71 6.01 -3.08
N PRO A 515 30.86 5.63 -4.36
CA PRO A 515 32.15 5.65 -5.05
C PRO A 515 32.76 7.06 -5.12
N GLU A 516 34.10 7.17 -4.98
CA GLU A 516 34.82 8.45 -5.02
C GLU A 516 34.56 9.27 -6.28
N GLU A 517 34.39 8.62 -7.42
CA GLU A 517 34.10 9.26 -8.70
C GLU A 517 32.81 10.10 -8.67
N LEU A 518 31.85 9.71 -7.84
CA LEU A 518 30.60 10.45 -7.67
C LEU A 518 30.76 11.66 -6.74
N PHE A 519 31.78 11.68 -5.86
CA PHE A 519 32.07 12.84 -5.01
C PHE A 519 32.48 14.08 -5.83
N THR A 520 33.07 13.88 -7.00
CA THR A 520 33.46 14.98 -7.90
C THR A 520 32.30 15.50 -8.74
N LYS A 521 31.18 14.77 -8.79
CA LYS A 521 29.99 15.09 -9.57
C LYS A 521 28.86 15.54 -8.65
N SER A 522 29.03 16.73 -8.07
CA SER A 522 27.97 17.31 -7.23
C SER A 522 26.95 18.05 -8.08
N GLU A 523 25.75 17.53 -8.15
CA GLU A 523 24.63 18.15 -8.87
C GLU A 523 23.36 18.15 -8.01
N PRO A 524 22.60 19.26 -7.96
CA PRO A 524 21.25 19.25 -7.42
C PRO A 524 20.34 18.28 -8.16
N ALA A 525 19.26 17.86 -7.53
CA ALA A 525 18.30 16.91 -8.09
C ALA A 525 17.33 17.58 -9.08
N TYR A 526 17.86 18.14 -10.17
CA TYR A 526 17.07 18.80 -11.20
C TYR A 526 16.95 17.95 -12.46
N ASN A 527 15.71 17.80 -12.96
CA ASN A 527 15.40 16.92 -14.10
C ASN A 527 16.02 15.53 -13.94
N VAL A 528 15.97 15.04 -12.72
CA VAL A 528 16.66 13.81 -12.34
C VAL A 528 16.02 12.59 -13.01
N PHE A 529 14.72 12.61 -13.18
CA PHE A 529 13.98 11.54 -13.86
C PHE A 529 14.39 11.41 -15.32
N GLU A 530 14.37 12.49 -16.09
CA GLU A 530 14.71 12.47 -17.52
C GLU A 530 16.14 11.94 -17.77
N LYS A 531 17.08 12.29 -16.87
CA LYS A 531 18.47 11.80 -16.92
C LYS A 531 18.59 10.29 -16.58
N ASN A 532 17.63 9.74 -15.85
CA ASN A 532 17.67 8.39 -15.28
C ASN A 532 16.54 7.49 -15.73
N LYS A 533 15.66 7.95 -16.64
CA LYS A 533 14.57 7.15 -17.18
C LYS A 533 15.12 5.87 -17.79
N PRO A 534 14.68 4.69 -17.32
CA PRO A 534 15.27 3.44 -17.74
C PRO A 534 14.85 3.04 -19.15
N ASN A 535 15.78 2.52 -19.92
CA ASN A 535 15.43 1.70 -21.07
C ASN A 535 15.14 0.28 -20.58
N LEU A 536 13.87 -0.06 -20.46
CA LEU A 536 13.42 -1.33 -19.88
C LEU A 536 13.98 -2.56 -20.60
N ALA A 537 14.32 -2.47 -21.88
CA ALA A 537 14.88 -3.58 -22.63
C ALA A 537 16.27 -4.01 -22.09
N ASN A 538 16.98 -3.07 -21.43
CA ASN A 538 18.35 -3.28 -20.93
C ASN A 538 18.40 -3.45 -19.40
N VAL A 539 17.25 -3.60 -18.74
CA VAL A 539 17.21 -3.81 -17.30
C VAL A 539 17.25 -5.30 -17.00
N ASP A 540 18.35 -5.76 -16.42
CA ASP A 540 18.54 -7.14 -15.98
C ASP A 540 18.24 -7.28 -14.47
N LEU A 541 18.00 -8.53 -14.04
CA LEU A 541 17.88 -8.88 -12.62
C LEU A 541 19.16 -8.55 -11.85
N PRO A 542 19.08 -8.28 -10.52
CA PRO A 542 20.26 -8.19 -9.66
C PRO A 542 21.14 -9.42 -9.77
N GLN A 543 22.47 -9.26 -9.53
CA GLN A 543 23.42 -10.36 -9.68
C GLN A 543 23.10 -11.56 -8.78
N GLU A 544 22.56 -11.32 -7.61
CA GLU A 544 22.14 -12.31 -6.62
C GLU A 544 21.11 -13.29 -7.19
N ALA A 545 20.33 -12.87 -8.17
CA ALA A 545 19.35 -13.72 -8.86
C ALA A 545 20.02 -14.91 -9.59
N ASN A 546 21.28 -14.79 -10.01
CA ASN A 546 21.95 -15.84 -10.78
C ASN A 546 22.11 -17.14 -9.99
N GLU A 547 22.42 -17.06 -8.69
CA GLU A 547 22.54 -18.26 -7.85
C GLU A 547 21.19 -18.93 -7.64
N ILE A 548 20.14 -18.14 -7.45
CA ILE A 548 18.76 -18.65 -7.29
C ILE A 548 18.29 -19.31 -8.56
N LEU A 549 18.51 -18.67 -9.72
CA LEU A 549 18.15 -19.24 -11.02
C LEU A 549 18.83 -20.58 -11.27
N LYS A 550 20.10 -20.74 -10.87
CA LYS A 550 20.80 -22.04 -10.92
C LYS A 550 20.16 -23.08 -10.01
N GLN A 551 19.81 -22.71 -8.77
CA GLN A 551 19.19 -23.62 -7.81
C GLN A 551 17.82 -24.12 -8.24
N ILE A 552 17.02 -23.28 -8.88
CA ILE A 552 15.69 -23.65 -9.42
C ILE A 552 15.77 -24.24 -10.83
N GLY A 553 16.97 -24.47 -11.39
CA GLY A 553 17.18 -25.13 -12.67
C GLY A 553 16.89 -24.28 -13.91
N VAL A 554 16.87 -22.95 -13.77
CA VAL A 554 16.64 -22.02 -14.89
C VAL A 554 17.98 -21.52 -15.42
N ASN A 555 18.42 -22.07 -16.54
CA ASN A 555 19.58 -21.54 -17.26
C ASN A 555 19.18 -20.34 -18.12
N LYS A 556 20.03 -19.30 -18.17
CA LYS A 556 19.84 -18.08 -18.99
C LYS A 556 19.57 -18.35 -20.48
N SER A 557 19.84 -19.56 -20.96
CA SER A 557 19.73 -19.92 -22.39
C SER A 557 18.59 -20.86 -22.74
N SER A 558 17.77 -21.30 -21.78
CA SER A 558 16.69 -22.26 -22.09
C SER A 558 15.31 -21.74 -21.72
N SER A 559 14.61 -21.24 -22.72
CA SER A 559 13.15 -21.04 -22.68
C SER A 559 12.36 -22.35 -22.52
N LEU A 560 13.01 -23.51 -22.44
CA LEU A 560 12.37 -24.84 -22.44
C LEU A 560 12.58 -25.66 -21.16
N GLY A 561 13.41 -25.24 -20.20
CA GLY A 561 13.83 -26.11 -19.09
C GLY A 561 12.84 -26.29 -17.95
N ILE A 562 11.88 -25.40 -17.77
CA ILE A 562 10.92 -25.47 -16.64
C ILE A 562 9.67 -26.29 -16.97
N LEU A 563 9.36 -26.52 -18.25
CA LEU A 563 8.25 -27.39 -18.64
C LEU A 563 8.37 -28.85 -18.13
N ALA A 564 9.56 -29.27 -17.70
CA ALA A 564 9.80 -30.62 -17.20
C ALA A 564 9.39 -30.86 -15.73
N THR A 565 9.10 -29.81 -14.95
CA THR A 565 8.68 -29.91 -13.54
C THR A 565 7.25 -29.44 -13.30
N ILE A 566 6.48 -29.11 -14.33
CA ILE A 566 5.04 -28.96 -14.20
C ILE A 566 4.51 -30.34 -13.82
N GLN A 567 4.11 -30.51 -12.56
CA GLN A 567 3.38 -31.71 -12.19
C GLN A 567 2.16 -31.79 -13.12
N PRO A 568 1.95 -32.94 -13.76
CA PRO A 568 0.82 -33.07 -14.66
C PRO A 568 -0.44 -32.74 -13.87
N PHE A 569 -1.31 -31.94 -14.47
CA PHE A 569 -2.63 -31.59 -14.02
C PHE A 569 -3.31 -32.88 -13.49
N THR A 570 -3.31 -33.04 -12.16
CA THR A 570 -3.85 -34.26 -11.58
C THR A 570 -5.36 -34.20 -11.57
N PHE A 571 -6.02 -35.35 -11.70
CA PHE A 571 -7.48 -35.43 -11.59
C PHE A 571 -8.00 -34.83 -10.27
N GLY A 572 -7.21 -34.90 -9.20
CA GLY A 572 -7.50 -34.23 -7.92
C GLY A 572 -7.45 -32.70 -8.01
N SER A 573 -6.46 -32.14 -8.70
CA SER A 573 -6.39 -30.69 -8.92
C SER A 573 -7.51 -30.23 -9.87
N PHE A 574 -7.85 -31.00 -10.88
CA PHE A 574 -9.01 -30.77 -11.75
C PHE A 574 -10.32 -30.76 -10.96
N LEU A 575 -10.57 -31.78 -10.14
CA LEU A 575 -11.75 -31.84 -9.28
C LEU A 575 -11.82 -30.66 -8.30
N TYR A 576 -10.70 -30.32 -7.67
CA TYR A 576 -10.63 -29.19 -6.76
C TYR A 576 -11.02 -27.87 -7.45
N HIS A 577 -10.47 -27.63 -8.64
CA HIS A 577 -10.74 -26.41 -9.41
C HIS A 577 -12.16 -26.39 -9.98
N TRP A 578 -12.62 -27.52 -10.49
CA TRP A 578 -13.97 -27.66 -11.04
C TRP A 578 -15.04 -27.50 -9.94
N ILE A 579 -14.84 -28.17 -8.82
CA ILE A 579 -15.75 -28.12 -7.67
C ILE A 579 -15.64 -26.77 -6.96
N GLY A 580 -14.42 -26.25 -6.73
CA GLY A 580 -14.20 -25.00 -5.99
C GLY A 580 -14.61 -23.75 -6.73
N PHE A 581 -14.61 -23.77 -8.05
CA PHE A 581 -14.78 -22.58 -8.86
C PHE A 581 -16.02 -22.63 -9.76
N LEU A 582 -16.08 -23.61 -10.63
CA LEU A 582 -17.14 -23.68 -11.63
C LEU A 582 -18.49 -23.99 -10.98
N LEU A 583 -18.51 -24.82 -9.96
CA LEU A 583 -19.76 -25.25 -9.34
C LEU A 583 -20.46 -24.12 -8.54
N PRO A 584 -19.81 -23.35 -7.66
CA PRO A 584 -20.43 -22.18 -7.04
C PRO A 584 -20.92 -21.15 -8.07
N TYR A 585 -20.18 -20.96 -9.15
CA TYR A 585 -20.57 -20.06 -10.23
C TYR A 585 -21.80 -20.56 -11.00
N MET A 586 -21.83 -21.86 -11.31
CA MET A 586 -23.00 -22.50 -11.92
C MET A 586 -24.22 -22.45 -11.00
N MET A 587 -24.01 -22.67 -9.70
CA MET A 587 -25.04 -22.55 -8.69
C MET A 587 -25.59 -21.13 -8.62
N PHE A 588 -24.71 -20.12 -8.57
CA PHE A 588 -25.08 -18.71 -8.59
C PHE A 588 -25.94 -18.39 -9.82
N ILE A 589 -25.48 -18.72 -11.01
CA ILE A 589 -26.23 -18.47 -12.25
C ILE A 589 -27.59 -19.18 -12.19
N THR A 590 -27.61 -20.44 -11.78
CA THR A 590 -28.85 -21.22 -11.74
C THR A 590 -29.85 -20.66 -10.72
N TRP A 591 -29.41 -20.33 -9.52
CA TRP A 591 -30.29 -19.80 -8.47
C TRP A 591 -30.87 -18.43 -8.83
N VAL A 592 -30.02 -17.53 -9.30
CA VAL A 592 -30.43 -16.17 -9.67
C VAL A 592 -31.34 -16.20 -10.89
N SER A 593 -30.92 -16.91 -11.96
CA SER A 593 -31.69 -16.97 -13.20
C SER A 593 -33.07 -17.62 -12.99
N MET A 594 -33.13 -18.74 -12.25
CA MET A 594 -34.40 -19.40 -11.93
C MET A 594 -35.30 -18.57 -11.05
N SER A 595 -34.72 -17.85 -10.06
CA SER A 595 -35.51 -16.94 -9.23
C SER A 595 -36.07 -15.78 -10.02
N LEU A 596 -35.25 -15.14 -10.87
CA LEU A 596 -35.68 -14.01 -11.70
C LEU A 596 -36.71 -14.46 -12.76
N TYR A 597 -36.50 -15.64 -13.37
CA TYR A 597 -37.46 -16.22 -14.29
C TYR A 597 -38.83 -16.44 -13.63
N ASP A 598 -38.85 -17.07 -12.47
CA ASP A 598 -40.09 -17.31 -11.73
C ASP A 598 -40.75 -16.00 -11.26
N ILE A 599 -40.00 -15.04 -10.73
CA ILE A 599 -40.50 -13.71 -10.33
C ILE A 599 -41.15 -12.98 -11.51
N ASN A 600 -40.47 -12.98 -12.68
CA ASN A 600 -40.95 -12.30 -13.87
C ASN A 600 -42.22 -12.90 -14.45
N ASN A 601 -42.46 -14.20 -14.24
CA ASN A 601 -43.66 -14.88 -14.72
C ASN A 601 -44.84 -14.85 -13.72
N ARG A 602 -44.64 -14.25 -12.55
CA ARG A 602 -45.67 -14.13 -11.49
C ARG A 602 -46.44 -12.85 -11.57
N THR A 603 -47.69 -12.94 -11.98
CA THR A 603 -48.64 -11.82 -12.05
C THR A 603 -49.16 -11.40 -10.67
N ASP A 604 -49.09 -12.27 -9.68
CA ASP A 604 -49.59 -12.02 -8.32
C ASP A 604 -48.63 -11.14 -7.48
N LEU A 605 -47.39 -10.95 -7.90
CA LEU A 605 -46.45 -10.10 -7.18
C LEU A 605 -46.65 -8.59 -7.42
N GLY A 606 -47.18 -8.21 -8.56
CA GLY A 606 -47.43 -6.81 -8.88
C GLY A 606 -46.18 -5.93 -8.67
N THR A 607 -46.34 -4.84 -7.92
CA THR A 607 -45.25 -3.90 -7.58
C THR A 607 -44.16 -4.49 -6.70
N ASN A 608 -44.40 -5.63 -6.04
CA ASN A 608 -43.40 -6.30 -5.19
C ASN A 608 -42.40 -7.13 -6.01
N ALA A 609 -42.63 -7.34 -7.29
CA ALA A 609 -41.70 -8.08 -8.15
C ALA A 609 -40.32 -7.39 -8.24
N LEU A 610 -40.29 -6.08 -8.36
CA LEU A 610 -39.05 -5.32 -8.47
C LEU A 610 -38.19 -5.38 -7.20
N PRO A 611 -38.71 -5.06 -5.99
CA PRO A 611 -37.91 -5.23 -4.76
C PRO A 611 -37.39 -6.63 -4.55
N ILE A 612 -38.19 -7.66 -4.85
CA ILE A 612 -37.76 -9.06 -4.69
C ILE A 612 -36.68 -9.40 -5.74
N SER A 613 -36.80 -8.93 -6.96
CA SER A 613 -35.78 -9.10 -8.00
C SER A 613 -34.46 -8.44 -7.61
N LEU A 614 -34.52 -7.21 -7.08
CA LEU A 614 -33.34 -6.50 -6.57
C LEU A 614 -32.70 -7.29 -5.42
N LEU A 615 -33.48 -7.81 -4.49
CA LEU A 615 -32.96 -8.66 -3.42
C LEU A 615 -32.22 -9.90 -3.96
N VAL A 616 -32.77 -10.55 -5.00
CA VAL A 616 -32.15 -11.72 -5.64
C VAL A 616 -30.88 -11.35 -6.39
N VAL A 617 -30.80 -10.16 -7.02
CA VAL A 617 -29.62 -9.71 -7.77
C VAL A 617 -28.52 -9.23 -6.84
N PHE A 618 -28.84 -8.43 -5.83
CA PHE A 618 -27.84 -7.82 -4.95
C PHE A 618 -27.41 -8.71 -3.77
N LEU A 619 -28.28 -9.65 -3.35
CA LEU A 619 -27.96 -10.67 -2.36
C LEU A 619 -28.18 -12.07 -2.96
N PRO A 620 -27.43 -12.44 -4.00
CA PRO A 620 -27.80 -13.55 -4.89
C PRO A 620 -27.99 -14.88 -4.20
N PHE A 621 -27.17 -15.25 -3.24
CA PHE A 621 -27.36 -16.51 -2.50
C PHE A 621 -28.48 -16.38 -1.45
N ILE A 622 -28.47 -15.32 -0.66
CA ILE A 622 -29.43 -15.11 0.42
C ILE A 622 -30.81 -14.79 -0.17
N GLY A 623 -30.87 -13.89 -1.13
CA GLY A 623 -32.10 -13.45 -1.79
C GLY A 623 -32.74 -14.57 -2.60
N ALA A 624 -31.95 -15.29 -3.41
CA ALA A 624 -32.44 -16.43 -4.16
C ALA A 624 -32.85 -17.60 -3.24
N PHE A 625 -32.08 -17.90 -2.19
CA PHE A 625 -32.44 -18.87 -1.17
C PHE A 625 -33.79 -18.51 -0.51
N TYR A 626 -33.89 -17.28 0.00
CA TYR A 626 -35.12 -16.81 0.63
C TYR A 626 -36.30 -16.88 -0.32
N TYR A 627 -36.14 -16.43 -1.56
CA TYR A 627 -37.19 -16.48 -2.55
C TYR A 627 -37.61 -17.91 -2.91
N LEU A 628 -36.66 -18.79 -3.19
CA LEU A 628 -36.96 -20.18 -3.58
C LEU A 628 -37.58 -21.02 -2.44
N ILE A 629 -37.22 -20.76 -1.20
CA ILE A 629 -37.73 -21.51 -0.06
C ILE A 629 -38.99 -20.87 0.54
N PHE A 630 -38.98 -19.57 0.80
CA PHE A 630 -40.02 -18.83 1.53
C PHE A 630 -40.88 -17.91 0.64
N GLY A 631 -40.40 -17.50 -0.53
CA GLY A 631 -41.05 -16.55 -1.43
C GLY A 631 -42.26 -17.09 -2.19
N LYS A 632 -42.80 -18.27 -1.82
CA LYS A 632 -43.91 -18.90 -2.54
C LYS A 632 -43.68 -19.06 -4.05
N SER A 633 -42.42 -19.39 -4.44
CA SER A 633 -42.04 -19.66 -5.83
C SER A 633 -42.99 -20.68 -6.48
N THR A 634 -43.33 -20.49 -7.74
CA THR A 634 -44.20 -21.40 -8.51
C THR A 634 -43.47 -22.64 -9.03
N LEU A 635 -42.15 -22.66 -8.94
CA LEU A 635 -41.34 -23.82 -9.33
C LEU A 635 -41.69 -25.07 -8.46
N PRO A 636 -41.66 -26.28 -9.01
CA PRO A 636 -41.95 -27.51 -8.26
C PRO A 636 -41.14 -27.64 -6.98
N LYS A 637 -41.75 -28.03 -5.87
CA LYS A 637 -41.09 -28.14 -4.56
C LYS A 637 -39.83 -29.01 -4.61
N TRP A 638 -39.94 -30.17 -5.27
CA TRP A 638 -38.81 -31.11 -5.38
C TRP A 638 -37.61 -30.43 -6.10
N PHE A 639 -37.88 -29.67 -7.15
CA PHE A 639 -36.85 -28.97 -7.93
C PHE A 639 -36.15 -27.88 -7.10
N ARG A 640 -36.91 -27.04 -6.40
CA ARG A 640 -36.38 -26.00 -5.51
C ARG A 640 -35.53 -26.59 -4.39
N TYR A 641 -36.02 -27.62 -3.73
CA TYR A 641 -35.28 -28.27 -2.65
C TYR A 641 -34.02 -28.96 -3.16
N THR A 642 -34.06 -29.63 -4.30
CA THR A 642 -32.90 -30.28 -4.89
C THR A 642 -31.83 -29.24 -5.24
N ILE A 643 -32.19 -28.15 -5.88
CA ILE A 643 -31.25 -27.08 -6.22
C ILE A 643 -30.65 -26.46 -4.96
N VAL A 644 -31.47 -26.09 -4.00
CA VAL A 644 -30.99 -25.36 -2.81
C VAL A 644 -30.21 -26.29 -1.87
N PHE A 645 -30.80 -27.43 -1.47
CA PHE A 645 -30.14 -28.31 -0.52
C PHE A 645 -29.00 -29.12 -1.15
N GLY A 646 -29.12 -29.50 -2.42
CA GLY A 646 -28.02 -30.12 -3.15
C GLY A 646 -26.82 -29.21 -3.24
N SER A 647 -27.05 -27.93 -3.53
CA SER A 647 -26.02 -26.92 -3.58
C SER A 647 -25.38 -26.65 -2.20
N LEU A 648 -26.19 -26.60 -1.13
CA LEU A 648 -25.68 -26.40 0.23
C LEU A 648 -24.82 -27.60 0.68
N VAL A 649 -25.21 -28.83 0.34
CA VAL A 649 -24.40 -30.02 0.63
C VAL A 649 -23.06 -29.95 -0.08
N ILE A 650 -23.07 -29.56 -1.34
CA ILE A 650 -21.83 -29.39 -2.13
C ILE A 650 -20.96 -28.25 -1.57
N PHE A 651 -21.56 -27.12 -1.19
CA PHE A 651 -20.87 -26.00 -0.58
C PHE A 651 -20.25 -26.38 0.78
N MET A 652 -20.98 -27.11 1.62
CA MET A 652 -20.47 -27.62 2.91
C MET A 652 -19.35 -28.65 2.71
N ALA A 653 -19.47 -29.53 1.72
CA ALA A 653 -18.40 -30.44 1.36
C ALA A 653 -17.14 -29.71 0.89
N LEU A 654 -17.29 -28.63 0.12
CA LEU A 654 -16.20 -27.77 -0.31
C LEU A 654 -15.50 -27.07 0.85
N ILE A 655 -16.24 -26.47 1.77
CA ILE A 655 -15.68 -25.83 2.97
C ILE A 655 -14.90 -26.86 3.79
N SER A 656 -15.47 -28.03 3.99
CA SER A 656 -14.82 -29.11 4.74
C SER A 656 -13.54 -29.58 4.04
N PHE A 657 -13.58 -29.73 2.72
CA PHE A 657 -12.44 -30.20 1.93
C PHE A 657 -11.34 -29.12 1.85
N THR A 658 -11.72 -27.86 1.70
CA THR A 658 -10.78 -26.73 1.71
C THR A 658 -10.12 -26.58 3.09
N GLY A 659 -10.89 -26.73 4.17
CA GLY A 659 -10.37 -26.73 5.55
C GLY A 659 -9.37 -27.86 5.81
N ILE A 660 -9.61 -29.06 5.27
CA ILE A 660 -8.69 -30.21 5.38
C ILE A 660 -7.39 -29.96 4.59
N ILE A 661 -7.47 -29.35 3.40
CA ILE A 661 -6.29 -29.04 2.58
C ILE A 661 -5.44 -27.94 3.22
N ILE A 662 -6.07 -26.89 3.76
CA ILE A 662 -5.37 -25.82 4.48
C ILE A 662 -4.69 -26.39 5.73
N ALA A 663 -5.39 -27.22 6.51
CA ALA A 663 -4.84 -27.85 7.69
C ALA A 663 -3.65 -28.79 7.36
N LYS A 664 -3.72 -29.53 6.26
CA LYS A 664 -2.61 -30.38 5.80
C LYS A 664 -1.45 -29.59 5.16
N GLY A 665 -1.74 -28.48 4.49
CA GLY A 665 -0.71 -27.60 3.92
C GLY A 665 0.11 -26.87 4.98
N ILE A 666 -0.50 -26.51 6.09
CA ILE A 666 0.15 -25.88 7.24
C ILE A 666 0.90 -26.91 8.12
N GLY A 667 0.41 -28.16 8.19
CA GLY A 667 1.00 -29.24 9.00
C GLY A 667 2.09 -30.07 8.30
N GLY A 668 2.34 -29.87 7.01
CA GLY A 668 3.20 -30.74 6.20
C GLY A 668 4.69 -30.35 6.11
N LYS A 669 5.16 -29.33 6.81
CA LYS A 669 6.57 -28.90 6.82
C LYS A 669 7.14 -28.63 8.21
N GLN A 670 6.81 -29.48 9.17
CA GLN A 670 7.63 -29.62 10.38
C GLN A 670 7.97 -31.11 10.52
N LEU A 671 8.91 -31.59 9.75
CA LEU A 671 9.73 -32.79 10.00
C LEU A 671 10.57 -33.05 8.74
N GLU A 672 11.75 -32.51 8.75
CA GLU A 672 13.09 -32.88 8.31
C GLU A 672 13.96 -31.67 8.06
#